data_fd39505d39ae25ea601f9e574c3a8f07
#
_entry.id   fd39505d39ae25ea601f9e574c3a8f07
#
_cell.length_a   1.000
_cell.length_b   1.000
_cell.length_c   1.000
_cell.angle_alpha   90.00
_cell.angle_beta   90.00
_cell.angle_gamma   90.00
#
_symmetry.space_group_name_H-M   'P 1'
#
loop_
_entity.id
_entity.type
_entity.pdbx_description
1 polymer ?
#
loop_
_entity_poly.entity_id
_entity_poly.type
_entity_poly.pdbx_seq_one_letter_code
_entity_poly.pdbx_strand_id
1 'polypeptide(L)'
;MVNRARRVRVVIAGCGALLCAAAAAADMPLAACDASSHQTILHASGERFEARAVWLDRRLAKWPGSDAAGIFKLYFSPIGSIDAKPGAVVTGADGALTLDVATDAVPARFQYVAAGAIVAVRAADLPRLPALHRQQLILVREGADGKVLAATRVQSAGALDDLFAVAGEAQLGVSVGKRRTAFTLWAPTAQRVAVCTYDSGSSRAAAIAPMQRDPRSGTWSAAAQADLSGKYYTYLVDVAVDGAGIVRNLVTDPYSISLTTDSKRSYIADLDSPALKPRGWNRSAAPNAVKAQTDMVVYELHVRDFSINDATVSAPSRGKYGAFGEAGSNGMRHLAALARAGLTDIHLLPIYDIGSVPEAGCRAESVAGKPDGEEQQALVTRNADTDCFNWGYDPFHYNAPEGSYASDPHDGARRIVETREMVMNLHRIGLRVGMDVVYNHTFRSGQDEKSVLDRIVPGYYHRLNEAGVVERSTCCDNTATENRMMGKLMIDSAVLWAKHYGIDSFRFDLMGHQPRAVMEQLQRQVDRAAGRHVQLIGEGWNFGEVADGKRFVQASQLSLNGTGIGTFSDRARDAVRGGAAGDAGDKLFELQGYINGLVFDPNALAGTRPMSDLLQAADMVRVGLAGSVRSYRLQTHHGATRLLKDIDYNGQSAGYASEPAEAVNYIENHDNQTLYDINVFKLPLATSAADRARVQMLGAAINAFSQGVAYFHAGVDTLRSKSLDRNSFNSGDWFNRIDWSYQDNYFGTGAPPAGDNGADYAWILPLLANPALKPLPADIAFARDVFRDLLAIRSSSSLFRLRSAADIEQRLRFYNTGPGQVPTVIAAHLDGKGYPGAAFGDVCYFINVDKVAHTIAIDAQKAKRYRLHPAHRADPRARSAMYDSATGVFSIPARTAVVFVQ
;
A
#
# COMPACT_ATOMS: atom_id res chain seq x y z
N MET A 1 44.03 -70.16 34.30
CA MET A 1 44.63 -70.97 33.16
C MET A 1 44.70 -70.05 31.96
N VAL A 2 45.93 -69.76 31.60
CA VAL A 2 46.52 -69.65 30.26
C VAL A 2 45.95 -68.64 29.32
N ASN A 3 46.53 -67.45 29.24
CA ASN A 3 47.55 -66.99 28.28
C ASN A 3 47.18 -67.00 26.75
N ARG A 4 47.11 -65.83 26.13
CA ARG A 4 48.13 -65.46 25.12
C ARG A 4 47.80 -64.06 24.47
N ALA A 5 48.80 -63.22 24.61
CA ALA A 5 48.90 -61.99 23.83
C ALA A 5 49.21 -62.28 22.35
N ARG A 6 48.66 -61.45 21.45
CA ARG A 6 49.43 -61.19 20.16
C ARG A 6 49.25 -59.74 19.72
N ARG A 7 50.36 -59.17 19.48
CA ARG A 7 50.58 -57.83 18.91
C ARG A 7 50.08 -57.74 17.47
N VAL A 8 49.52 -56.64 17.14
CA VAL A 8 49.42 -56.22 15.71
C VAL A 8 49.84 -54.73 15.61
N ARG A 9 50.62 -54.49 14.62
CA ARG A 9 51.39 -53.30 14.31
C ARG A 9 50.53 -52.17 13.88
N VAL A 10 50.86 -50.95 14.35
CA VAL A 10 50.42 -49.66 13.87
C VAL A 10 50.92 -49.49 12.43
N VAL A 11 49.96 -49.13 11.55
CA VAL A 11 50.27 -48.45 10.28
C VAL A 11 49.73 -47.05 10.40
N ILE A 12 50.62 -46.09 10.58
CA ILE A 12 50.33 -44.64 10.47
C ILE A 12 50.48 -44.30 9.00
N ALA A 13 49.42 -43.97 8.35
CA ALA A 13 49.44 -43.21 7.10
C ALA A 13 48.11 -42.53 6.88
N GLY A 14 48.09 -41.19 6.82
CA GLY A 14 47.08 -40.40 6.16
C GLY A 14 46.08 -39.67 7.03
N CYS A 15 46.47 -38.77 7.92
CA CYS A 15 45.65 -37.70 8.45
C CYS A 15 46.34 -36.33 8.21
N GLY A 16 46.36 -35.93 6.94
CA GLY A 16 47.00 -34.67 6.54
C GLY A 16 46.15 -33.78 5.62
N ALA A 17 44.82 -33.98 5.60
CA ALA A 17 43.99 -33.20 4.68
C ALA A 17 42.64 -32.67 5.24
N LEU A 18 42.38 -32.78 6.55
CA LEU A 18 41.09 -32.35 7.18
C LEU A 18 41.25 -31.25 8.20
N LEU A 19 42.41 -30.68 8.38
CA LEU A 19 42.65 -29.59 9.38
C LEU A 19 42.71 -28.17 8.78
N CYS A 20 42.66 -28.01 7.45
CA CYS A 20 42.66 -26.68 6.83
C CYS A 20 41.28 -26.07 6.57
N ALA A 21 40.20 -26.82 6.75
CA ALA A 21 38.83 -26.27 6.54
C ALA A 21 38.18 -25.70 7.79
N ALA A 22 38.75 -25.93 8.96
CA ALA A 22 38.19 -25.42 10.23
C ALA A 22 38.77 -24.06 10.69
N ALA A 23 39.84 -23.58 10.07
CA ALA A 23 40.49 -22.33 10.46
C ALA A 23 39.92 -21.05 9.83
N ALA A 24 39.01 -21.17 8.86
CA ALA A 24 38.44 -20.01 8.18
C ALA A 24 37.09 -19.51 8.80
N ALA A 25 36.59 -20.15 9.86
CA ALA A 25 35.34 -19.77 10.53
C ALA A 25 35.57 -18.94 11.81
N ALA A 26 36.79 -18.62 12.14
CA ALA A 26 37.10 -17.80 13.31
C ALA A 26 37.12 -16.31 12.92
N ASP A 27 36.41 -15.53 13.68
CA ASP A 27 36.54 -14.12 14.02
C ASP A 27 35.53 -13.14 13.42
N MET A 28 34.26 -13.35 13.79
CA MET A 28 33.38 -12.24 14.06
C MET A 28 33.43 -12.00 15.57
N PRO A 29 34.13 -10.97 16.07
CA PRO A 29 34.27 -10.76 17.52
C PRO A 29 32.95 -10.26 18.10
N LEU A 30 32.62 -10.60 19.33
CA LEU A 30 31.43 -10.13 20.03
C LEU A 30 31.30 -8.58 19.99
N ALA A 31 32.42 -7.87 20.05
CA ALA A 31 32.46 -6.40 19.96
C ALA A 31 31.87 -5.86 18.63
N ALA A 32 31.86 -6.67 17.56
CA ALA A 32 31.24 -6.24 16.30
C ALA A 32 29.72 -6.12 16.38
N CYS A 33 29.08 -6.80 17.34
CA CYS A 33 27.67 -6.69 17.65
C CYS A 33 27.28 -5.35 18.29
N ASP A 34 28.26 -4.65 18.86
CA ASP A 34 28.10 -3.35 19.53
C ASP A 34 28.78 -2.22 18.74
N ALA A 35 29.04 -2.43 17.45
CA ALA A 35 29.63 -1.41 16.57
C ALA A 35 28.73 -0.17 16.53
N SER A 36 29.31 1.01 16.60
CA SER A 36 28.60 2.29 16.50
C SER A 36 28.13 2.60 15.07
N SER A 37 28.80 2.00 14.08
CA SER A 37 28.44 2.11 12.67
C SER A 37 27.65 0.86 12.25
N HIS A 38 26.61 1.05 11.48
CA HIS A 38 25.83 -0.02 10.88
C HIS A 38 26.62 -0.86 9.84
N GLN A 39 27.77 -0.33 9.40
CA GLN A 39 28.63 -0.98 8.40
C GLN A 39 30.12 -0.85 8.77
N THR A 40 30.89 -1.91 8.50
CA THR A 40 32.34 -1.94 8.58
C THR A 40 32.93 -2.46 7.27
N ILE A 41 33.86 -1.72 6.67
CA ILE A 41 34.56 -2.16 5.46
C ILE A 41 35.65 -3.14 5.87
N LEU A 42 35.58 -4.37 5.36
CA LEU A 42 36.56 -5.43 5.60
C LEU A 42 37.69 -5.41 4.55
N HIS A 43 37.31 -5.25 3.28
CA HIS A 43 38.21 -5.08 2.15
C HIS A 43 37.67 -3.99 1.26
N ALA A 44 38.39 -2.88 1.14
CA ALA A 44 37.94 -1.75 0.33
C ALA A 44 38.14 -1.99 -1.16
N SER A 45 37.16 -1.55 -1.96
CA SER A 45 37.30 -1.47 -3.41
C SER A 45 36.85 -0.09 -3.88
N GLY A 46 37.60 0.55 -4.78
CA GLY A 46 37.23 1.83 -5.38
C GLY A 46 36.54 1.71 -6.73
N GLU A 47 36.61 0.54 -7.36
CA GLU A 47 36.02 0.35 -8.70
C GLU A 47 34.51 0.10 -8.59
N ARG A 48 33.79 0.83 -9.44
CA ARG A 48 32.34 0.68 -9.62
C ARG A 48 32.05 0.19 -11.01
N PHE A 49 31.13 -0.74 -11.12
CA PHE A 49 30.65 -1.26 -12.40
C PHE A 49 29.13 -1.13 -12.49
N GLU A 50 28.65 -0.64 -13.62
CA GLU A 50 27.22 -0.73 -13.91
C GLU A 50 26.80 -2.21 -14.00
N ALA A 51 25.57 -2.55 -13.67
CA ALA A 51 25.05 -3.90 -13.79
C ALA A 51 24.15 -4.01 -15.02
N ARG A 52 24.74 -3.91 -16.20
CA ARG A 52 24.01 -3.95 -17.49
C ARG A 52 23.61 -5.36 -17.92
N ALA A 53 24.40 -6.36 -17.58
CA ALA A 53 24.05 -7.74 -17.88
C ALA A 53 23.04 -8.29 -16.86
N VAL A 54 22.25 -9.26 -17.28
CA VAL A 54 21.17 -9.86 -16.48
C VAL A 54 21.30 -11.38 -16.53
N TRP A 55 21.38 -12.03 -15.38
CA TRP A 55 21.20 -13.47 -15.28
C TRP A 55 19.76 -13.85 -15.63
N LEU A 56 19.58 -14.69 -16.64
CA LEU A 56 18.28 -15.21 -17.05
C LEU A 56 17.87 -16.44 -16.23
N ASP A 57 18.84 -17.28 -15.91
CA ASP A 57 18.77 -18.44 -15.02
C ASP A 57 20.18 -18.72 -14.45
N ARG A 58 20.40 -19.87 -13.81
CA ARG A 58 21.72 -20.25 -13.27
C ARG A 58 22.80 -20.48 -14.33
N ARG A 59 22.47 -20.60 -15.63
CA ARG A 59 23.38 -20.90 -16.71
C ARG A 59 23.58 -19.76 -17.69
N LEU A 60 22.52 -19.01 -17.95
CA LEU A 60 22.46 -18.00 -19.01
C LEU A 60 22.52 -16.60 -18.46
N ALA A 61 23.34 -15.76 -19.08
CA ALA A 61 23.30 -14.31 -18.87
C ALA A 61 23.15 -13.59 -20.20
N LYS A 62 22.41 -12.48 -20.22
CA LYS A 62 22.25 -11.60 -21.40
C LYS A 62 22.88 -10.25 -21.11
N TRP A 63 23.68 -9.76 -22.08
CA TRP A 63 24.32 -8.45 -21.97
C TRP A 63 23.75 -7.50 -23.03
N PRO A 64 22.79 -6.65 -22.69
CA PRO A 64 22.21 -5.66 -23.61
C PRO A 64 23.25 -4.76 -24.27
N GLY A 65 23.08 -4.49 -25.56
CA GLY A 65 23.97 -3.63 -26.33
C GLY A 65 25.34 -4.22 -26.66
N SER A 66 25.65 -5.45 -26.20
CA SER A 66 26.88 -6.13 -26.56
C SER A 66 26.66 -7.00 -27.80
N ASP A 67 27.62 -7.00 -28.72
CA ASP A 67 27.69 -8.00 -29.79
C ASP A 67 28.29 -9.32 -29.28
N ALA A 68 28.18 -10.37 -30.07
CA ALA A 68 28.69 -11.70 -29.73
C ALA A 68 30.18 -11.88 -30.02
N ALA A 69 30.90 -10.84 -30.50
CA ALA A 69 32.33 -10.94 -30.82
C ALA A 69 33.20 -10.80 -29.57
N GLY A 70 34.35 -11.48 -29.57
CA GLY A 70 35.27 -11.48 -28.43
C GLY A 70 35.14 -12.70 -27.53
N ILE A 71 35.86 -12.69 -26.42
CA ILE A 71 35.91 -13.77 -25.44
C ILE A 71 35.19 -13.27 -24.19
N PHE A 72 34.14 -13.97 -23.79
CA PHE A 72 33.40 -13.62 -22.56
C PHE A 72 33.96 -14.42 -21.38
N LYS A 73 34.30 -13.70 -20.31
CA LYS A 73 34.77 -14.30 -19.05
C LYS A 73 34.03 -13.70 -17.86
N LEU A 74 33.68 -14.56 -16.91
CA LEU A 74 33.14 -14.14 -15.61
C LEU A 74 34.27 -14.20 -14.59
N TYR A 75 34.82 -13.05 -14.28
CA TYR A 75 35.89 -12.92 -13.28
C TYR A 75 35.29 -12.89 -11.88
N PHE A 76 36.02 -13.41 -10.89
CA PHE A 76 35.59 -13.46 -9.50
C PHE A 76 36.70 -13.08 -8.53
N SER A 77 36.35 -12.43 -7.40
CA SER A 77 37.27 -12.13 -6.31
C SER A 77 36.56 -12.19 -4.95
N PRO A 78 37.06 -12.95 -3.98
CA PRO A 78 36.51 -13.03 -2.63
C PRO A 78 36.73 -11.76 -1.80
N ILE A 79 37.68 -10.90 -2.18
CA ILE A 79 38.00 -9.66 -1.50
C ILE A 79 37.55 -8.39 -2.24
N GLY A 80 36.90 -8.57 -3.41
CA GLY A 80 36.32 -7.44 -4.15
C GLY A 80 37.33 -6.55 -4.85
N SER A 81 38.45 -7.07 -5.32
CA SER A 81 39.61 -6.32 -5.82
C SER A 81 39.73 -6.25 -7.35
N ILE A 82 38.69 -6.66 -8.11
CA ILE A 82 38.75 -6.68 -9.57
C ILE A 82 38.83 -5.28 -10.15
N ASP A 83 39.86 -5.07 -11.00
CA ASP A 83 39.97 -3.91 -11.90
C ASP A 83 39.91 -4.43 -13.36
N ALA A 84 38.97 -3.87 -14.15
CA ALA A 84 38.68 -4.30 -15.52
C ALA A 84 38.44 -3.06 -16.43
N LYS A 85 39.47 -2.24 -16.58
CA LYS A 85 39.40 -1.02 -17.41
C LYS A 85 39.56 -1.36 -18.90
N PRO A 86 38.75 -0.77 -19.80
CA PRO A 86 38.90 -0.95 -21.22
C PRO A 86 40.34 -0.67 -21.73
N GLY A 87 40.86 -1.55 -22.59
CA GLY A 87 42.21 -1.48 -23.12
C GLY A 87 43.30 -2.08 -22.22
N ALA A 88 43.01 -2.43 -20.95
CA ALA A 88 43.92 -3.08 -20.03
C ALA A 88 43.61 -4.58 -19.90
N VAL A 89 44.49 -5.36 -19.26
CA VAL A 89 44.17 -6.70 -18.81
C VAL A 89 43.49 -6.64 -17.43
N VAL A 90 42.63 -7.61 -17.13
CA VAL A 90 41.93 -7.67 -15.82
C VAL A 90 42.98 -7.98 -14.75
N THR A 91 42.90 -7.23 -13.65
CA THR A 91 43.76 -7.45 -12.45
C THR A 91 42.89 -7.63 -11.20
N GLY A 92 43.46 -8.13 -10.12
CA GLY A 92 42.79 -8.31 -8.83
C GLY A 92 41.71 -9.41 -8.78
N ALA A 93 41.63 -10.22 -9.83
CA ALA A 93 40.77 -11.39 -9.85
C ALA A 93 41.50 -12.63 -9.36
N ASP A 94 40.82 -13.50 -8.60
CA ASP A 94 41.36 -14.83 -8.21
C ASP A 94 41.18 -15.90 -9.28
N GLY A 95 40.39 -15.59 -10.29
CA GLY A 95 40.15 -16.44 -11.45
C GLY A 95 39.02 -15.99 -12.32
N ALA A 96 38.76 -16.77 -13.37
CA ALA A 96 37.69 -16.52 -14.30
C ALA A 96 37.05 -17.81 -14.79
N LEU A 97 35.76 -17.75 -15.18
CA LEU A 97 35.08 -18.75 -15.99
C LEU A 97 35.02 -18.25 -17.43
N THR A 98 35.43 -19.06 -18.41
CA THR A 98 35.15 -18.75 -19.82
C THR A 98 33.72 -19.14 -20.14
N LEU A 99 32.96 -18.19 -20.70
CA LEU A 99 31.56 -18.38 -21.09
C LEU A 99 31.49 -18.60 -22.62
N ASP A 100 30.56 -19.44 -23.02
CA ASP A 100 30.29 -19.67 -24.44
C ASP A 100 29.15 -18.76 -24.92
N VAL A 101 29.26 -18.21 -26.14
CA VAL A 101 28.15 -17.48 -26.76
C VAL A 101 27.02 -18.48 -27.04
N ALA A 102 25.82 -18.13 -26.67
CA ALA A 102 24.63 -18.97 -26.73
C ALA A 102 23.53 -18.34 -27.62
N THR A 103 22.69 -19.19 -28.17
CA THR A 103 21.55 -18.82 -29.00
C THR A 103 20.23 -19.24 -28.35
N ASP A 104 20.27 -19.58 -27.09
CA ASP A 104 19.10 -20.00 -26.31
C ASP A 104 18.01 -18.91 -26.29
N ALA A 105 16.74 -19.33 -26.22
CA ALA A 105 15.64 -18.43 -26.12
C ALA A 105 15.63 -17.72 -24.75
N VAL A 106 15.33 -16.42 -24.76
CA VAL A 106 15.17 -15.63 -23.54
C VAL A 106 13.88 -16.07 -22.85
N PRO A 107 13.92 -16.48 -21.57
CA PRO A 107 12.71 -16.82 -20.82
C PRO A 107 11.69 -15.67 -20.80
N ALA A 108 10.40 -16.00 -20.78
CA ALA A 108 9.30 -15.01 -20.83
C ALA A 108 9.45 -13.91 -19.77
N ARG A 109 9.91 -14.24 -18.58
CA ARG A 109 10.19 -13.31 -17.48
C ARG A 109 11.19 -12.20 -17.85
N PHE A 110 12.09 -12.43 -18.80
CA PHE A 110 13.17 -11.52 -19.15
C PHE A 110 13.08 -10.96 -20.59
N GLN A 111 11.93 -11.09 -21.23
CA GLN A 111 11.73 -10.56 -22.58
C GLN A 111 11.85 -9.04 -22.68
N TYR A 112 11.67 -8.33 -21.55
CA TYR A 112 11.90 -6.89 -21.48
C TYR A 112 13.37 -6.48 -21.58
N VAL A 113 14.31 -7.42 -21.35
CA VAL A 113 15.75 -7.15 -21.45
C VAL A 113 16.13 -6.92 -22.91
N ALA A 114 16.68 -5.75 -23.19
CA ALA A 114 17.00 -5.30 -24.54
C ALA A 114 17.93 -6.27 -25.28
N ALA A 115 18.02 -6.15 -26.61
CA ALA A 115 18.86 -7.01 -27.46
C ALA A 115 20.34 -6.94 -27.06
N GLY A 116 21.06 -8.07 -27.17
CA GLY A 116 22.48 -8.19 -26.87
C GLY A 116 22.94 -9.64 -26.83
N ALA A 117 24.23 -9.85 -26.59
CA ALA A 117 24.81 -11.17 -26.50
C ALA A 117 24.22 -11.99 -25.37
N ILE A 118 23.91 -13.24 -25.62
CA ILE A 118 23.59 -14.25 -24.61
C ILE A 118 24.83 -15.11 -24.41
N VAL A 119 25.23 -15.31 -23.18
CA VAL A 119 26.40 -16.12 -22.81
C VAL A 119 26.00 -17.20 -21.82
N ALA A 120 26.62 -18.35 -21.93
CA ALA A 120 26.33 -19.54 -21.14
C ALA A 120 27.54 -19.98 -20.33
N VAL A 121 27.32 -20.29 -19.06
CA VAL A 121 28.28 -20.99 -18.23
C VAL A 121 28.40 -22.43 -18.69
N ARG A 122 29.63 -22.91 -18.82
CA ARG A 122 29.92 -24.30 -19.22
C ARG A 122 29.44 -25.29 -18.16
N ALA A 123 28.96 -26.44 -18.61
CA ALA A 123 28.41 -27.47 -17.72
C ALA A 123 29.36 -27.87 -16.57
N ALA A 124 30.66 -27.92 -16.84
CA ALA A 124 31.68 -28.23 -15.85
C ALA A 124 31.81 -27.19 -14.73
N ASP A 125 31.44 -25.93 -15.00
CA ASP A 125 31.56 -24.82 -14.06
C ASP A 125 30.27 -24.53 -13.27
N LEU A 126 29.12 -25.07 -13.69
CA LEU A 126 27.83 -24.86 -13.02
C LEU A 126 27.87 -25.18 -11.50
N PRO A 127 28.51 -26.26 -11.03
CA PRO A 127 28.60 -26.56 -9.61
C PRO A 127 29.34 -25.51 -8.77
N ARG A 128 30.11 -24.63 -9.40
CA ARG A 128 30.88 -23.56 -8.74
C ARG A 128 30.05 -22.33 -8.48
N LEU A 129 28.98 -22.10 -9.26
CA LEU A 129 28.19 -20.85 -9.20
C LEU A 129 27.62 -20.50 -7.81
N PRO A 130 27.07 -21.44 -7.02
CA PRO A 130 26.58 -21.12 -5.69
C PRO A 130 27.64 -20.56 -4.74
N ALA A 131 28.91 -20.92 -4.95
CA ALA A 131 30.03 -20.35 -4.18
C ALA A 131 30.51 -19.02 -4.77
N LEU A 132 30.52 -18.89 -6.09
CA LEU A 132 30.96 -17.69 -6.78
C LEU A 132 30.01 -16.50 -6.56
N HIS A 133 28.72 -16.73 -6.46
CA HIS A 133 27.76 -15.66 -6.12
C HIS A 133 27.96 -15.02 -4.74
N ARG A 134 28.87 -15.56 -3.92
CA ARG A 134 29.28 -14.98 -2.64
C ARG A 134 30.47 -14.03 -2.77
N GLN A 135 30.95 -13.81 -3.97
CA GLN A 135 32.14 -13.02 -4.28
C GLN A 135 31.76 -11.85 -5.20
N GLN A 136 32.68 -10.93 -5.40
CA GLN A 136 32.55 -9.98 -6.50
C GLN A 136 32.57 -10.75 -7.82
N LEU A 137 31.60 -10.50 -8.70
CA LEU A 137 31.49 -11.10 -10.03
C LEU A 137 31.43 -9.99 -11.08
N ILE A 138 32.36 -10.01 -12.03
CA ILE A 138 32.40 -9.08 -13.17
C ILE A 138 32.43 -9.88 -14.47
N LEU A 139 31.44 -9.62 -15.33
CA LEU A 139 31.39 -10.14 -16.69
C LEU A 139 32.21 -9.21 -17.58
N VAL A 140 33.20 -9.78 -18.23
CA VAL A 140 34.15 -9.05 -19.09
C VAL A 140 34.11 -9.64 -20.50
N ARG A 141 34.08 -8.75 -21.49
CA ARG A 141 34.32 -9.08 -22.87
C ARG A 141 35.74 -8.65 -23.23
N GLU A 142 36.53 -9.59 -23.70
CA GLU A 142 37.94 -9.39 -24.07
C GLU A 142 38.19 -9.55 -25.58
N GLY A 143 39.19 -8.86 -26.06
CA GLY A 143 39.76 -9.05 -27.38
C GLY A 143 40.63 -10.30 -27.45
N ALA A 144 41.08 -10.67 -28.67
CA ALA A 144 42.01 -11.77 -28.89
C ALA A 144 43.38 -11.57 -28.20
N ASP A 145 43.71 -10.32 -27.88
CA ASP A 145 44.92 -9.92 -27.15
C ASP A 145 44.75 -10.00 -25.61
N GLY A 146 43.60 -10.45 -25.13
CA GLY A 146 43.27 -10.57 -23.71
C GLY A 146 42.98 -9.25 -23.00
N LYS A 147 42.84 -8.14 -23.72
CA LYS A 147 42.46 -6.84 -23.14
C LYS A 147 40.98 -6.70 -23.05
N VAL A 148 40.54 -5.98 -22.03
CA VAL A 148 39.14 -5.64 -21.77
C VAL A 148 38.61 -4.78 -22.92
N LEU A 149 37.54 -5.21 -23.58
CA LEU A 149 36.73 -4.43 -24.48
C LEU A 149 35.57 -3.75 -23.72
N ALA A 150 34.97 -4.48 -22.80
CA ALA A 150 33.90 -3.97 -21.91
C ALA A 150 33.83 -4.83 -20.66
N ALA A 151 33.35 -4.24 -19.57
CA ALA A 151 33.13 -4.90 -18.29
C ALA A 151 31.80 -4.45 -17.65
N THR A 152 31.10 -5.37 -16.99
CA THR A 152 29.84 -5.07 -16.29
C THR A 152 29.60 -6.06 -15.17
N ARG A 153 28.86 -5.66 -14.15
CA ARG A 153 28.23 -6.60 -13.21
C ARG A 153 27.04 -7.27 -13.89
N VAL A 154 26.54 -8.33 -13.26
CA VAL A 154 25.37 -9.07 -13.74
C VAL A 154 24.28 -8.99 -12.67
N GLN A 155 23.11 -8.47 -13.00
CA GLN A 155 21.94 -8.48 -12.12
C GLN A 155 21.61 -9.93 -11.75
N SER A 156 21.54 -10.22 -10.45
CA SER A 156 21.64 -11.60 -9.95
C SER A 156 20.32 -12.35 -9.84
N ALA A 157 19.18 -11.68 -9.91
CA ALA A 157 17.88 -12.25 -9.52
C ALA A 157 17.53 -13.56 -10.25
N GLY A 158 17.75 -13.64 -11.57
CA GLY A 158 17.46 -14.85 -12.33
C GLY A 158 18.28 -16.07 -11.88
N ALA A 159 19.58 -15.86 -11.62
CA ALA A 159 20.44 -16.94 -11.13
C ALA A 159 20.09 -17.36 -9.70
N LEU A 160 19.87 -16.40 -8.80
CA LEU A 160 19.58 -16.70 -7.39
C LEU A 160 18.22 -17.39 -7.22
N ASP A 161 17.20 -17.00 -7.98
CA ASP A 161 15.90 -17.65 -7.99
C ASP A 161 15.95 -19.11 -8.46
N ASP A 162 16.83 -19.42 -9.42
CA ASP A 162 16.99 -20.78 -9.94
C ASP A 162 17.91 -21.64 -9.06
N LEU A 163 19.09 -21.10 -8.67
CA LEU A 163 20.05 -21.82 -7.83
C LEU A 163 19.49 -22.18 -6.45
N PHE A 164 18.66 -21.31 -5.87
CA PHE A 164 18.17 -21.45 -4.51
C PHE A 164 16.64 -21.54 -4.45
N ALA A 165 16.02 -22.11 -5.48
CA ALA A 165 14.57 -22.21 -5.62
C ALA A 165 13.86 -22.81 -4.40
N VAL A 166 14.51 -23.77 -3.71
CA VAL A 166 13.96 -24.42 -2.51
C VAL A 166 13.82 -23.48 -1.30
N ALA A 167 14.47 -22.31 -1.31
CA ALA A 167 14.31 -21.31 -0.26
C ALA A 167 12.89 -20.74 -0.19
N GLY A 168 12.12 -20.83 -1.27
CA GLY A 168 10.71 -20.44 -1.29
C GLY A 168 9.85 -21.15 -0.24
N GLU A 169 10.25 -22.36 0.18
CA GLU A 169 9.56 -23.15 1.21
C GLU A 169 10.17 -23.00 2.62
N ALA A 170 11.27 -22.25 2.76
CA ALA A 170 11.94 -22.10 4.04
C ALA A 170 11.14 -21.21 5.00
N GLN A 171 11.09 -21.62 6.27
CA GLN A 171 10.63 -20.75 7.36
C GLN A 171 11.77 -19.82 7.75
N LEU A 172 11.61 -18.53 7.49
CA LEU A 172 12.58 -17.48 7.78
C LEU A 172 12.23 -16.72 9.06
N GLY A 173 13.21 -15.97 9.59
CA GLY A 173 13.06 -15.23 10.83
C GLY A 173 13.42 -16.06 12.06
N VAL A 174 12.92 -15.62 13.23
CA VAL A 174 13.11 -16.29 14.49
C VAL A 174 11.96 -17.26 14.77
N SER A 175 12.29 -18.45 15.26
CA SER A 175 11.32 -19.39 15.82
C SER A 175 11.68 -19.76 17.26
N VAL A 176 10.70 -19.67 18.15
CA VAL A 176 10.88 -19.87 19.59
C VAL A 176 10.15 -21.10 20.06
N GLY A 177 10.83 -21.94 20.79
CA GLY A 177 10.27 -23.07 21.51
C GLY A 177 10.78 -23.13 22.95
N LYS A 178 10.17 -23.93 23.80
CA LYS A 178 10.44 -23.99 25.25
C LYS A 178 11.91 -24.17 25.67
N ARG A 179 12.74 -24.74 24.80
CA ARG A 179 14.16 -25.05 25.09
C ARG A 179 15.06 -24.72 23.91
N ARG A 180 14.56 -24.04 22.91
CA ARG A 180 15.33 -23.75 21.71
C ARG A 180 14.78 -22.51 21.03
N THR A 181 15.66 -21.59 20.70
CA THR A 181 15.40 -20.47 19.81
C THR A 181 16.25 -20.65 18.55
N ALA A 182 15.63 -20.68 17.38
CA ALA A 182 16.33 -20.82 16.10
C ALA A 182 16.16 -19.55 15.26
N PHE A 183 17.22 -19.19 14.55
CA PHE A 183 17.32 -18.05 13.64
C PHE A 183 17.59 -18.57 12.25
N THR A 184 16.85 -18.08 11.26
CA THR A 184 17.03 -18.47 9.85
C THR A 184 16.96 -17.24 8.96
N LEU A 185 18.05 -16.97 8.23
CA LEU A 185 18.17 -15.84 7.32
C LEU A 185 18.48 -16.34 5.91
N TRP A 186 17.76 -15.83 4.89
CA TRP A 186 18.15 -16.06 3.50
C TRP A 186 19.16 -15.00 3.07
N ALA A 187 20.41 -15.44 2.86
CA ALA A 187 21.53 -14.59 2.44
C ALA A 187 22.48 -15.38 1.53
N PRO A 188 22.03 -15.78 0.33
CA PRO A 188 22.78 -16.69 -0.55
C PRO A 188 24.12 -16.12 -1.02
N THR A 189 24.23 -14.78 -1.07
CA THR A 189 25.43 -14.05 -1.49
C THR A 189 26.37 -13.69 -0.34
N ALA A 190 25.98 -13.96 0.91
CA ALA A 190 26.81 -13.65 2.07
C ALA A 190 28.03 -14.60 2.15
N GLN A 191 29.18 -14.04 2.48
CA GLN A 191 30.40 -14.81 2.76
C GLN A 191 30.35 -15.41 4.14
N ARG A 192 29.86 -14.67 5.13
CA ARG A 192 29.71 -15.07 6.53
C ARG A 192 28.46 -14.43 7.11
N VAL A 193 27.83 -15.14 8.03
CA VAL A 193 26.69 -14.62 8.81
C VAL A 193 26.86 -15.06 10.27
N ALA A 194 26.59 -14.16 11.20
CA ALA A 194 26.45 -14.48 12.61
C ALA A 194 25.21 -13.77 13.19
N VAL A 195 24.61 -14.36 14.23
CA VAL A 195 23.56 -13.71 14.99
C VAL A 195 24.12 -13.20 16.31
N CYS A 196 23.84 -11.93 16.61
CA CYS A 196 24.09 -11.26 17.86
C CYS A 196 22.83 -11.30 18.72
N THR A 197 22.93 -11.63 19.99
CA THR A 197 21.78 -11.59 20.92
C THR A 197 22.03 -10.60 22.05
N TYR A 198 20.96 -9.96 22.53
CA TYR A 198 20.99 -8.92 23.54
C TYR A 198 19.90 -9.18 24.59
N ASP A 199 20.23 -8.93 25.87
CA ASP A 199 19.26 -9.15 26.97
C ASP A 199 18.16 -8.08 27.03
N SER A 200 18.42 -6.90 26.49
CA SER A 200 17.44 -5.80 26.37
C SER A 200 17.68 -4.98 25.11
N GLY A 201 16.75 -4.09 24.77
CA GLY A 201 16.86 -3.18 23.64
C GLY A 201 18.08 -2.26 23.68
N SER A 202 18.67 -2.00 24.85
CA SER A 202 19.80 -1.08 25.06
C SER A 202 21.04 -1.72 25.65
N SER A 203 21.02 -3.01 26.05
CA SER A 203 22.20 -3.69 26.63
C SER A 203 23.30 -3.89 25.59
N ARG A 204 24.52 -4.14 26.05
CA ARG A 204 25.58 -4.68 25.18
C ARG A 204 25.20 -6.10 24.73
N ALA A 205 25.82 -6.55 23.66
CA ALA A 205 25.63 -7.90 23.15
C ALA A 205 25.99 -8.94 24.22
N ALA A 206 25.05 -9.86 24.45
CA ALA A 206 25.22 -10.95 25.41
C ALA A 206 25.98 -12.14 24.80
N ALA A 207 25.72 -12.41 23.51
CA ALA A 207 26.40 -13.48 22.77
C ALA A 207 26.40 -13.22 21.26
N ILE A 208 27.33 -13.90 20.58
CA ILE A 208 27.41 -14.01 19.15
C ILE A 208 27.49 -15.49 18.78
N ALA A 209 26.72 -15.93 17.79
CA ALA A 209 26.75 -17.28 17.26
C ALA A 209 26.99 -17.27 15.75
N PRO A 210 28.06 -17.91 15.23
CA PRO A 210 28.21 -18.12 13.80
C PRO A 210 27.06 -18.95 13.24
N MET A 211 26.53 -18.57 12.08
CA MET A 211 25.45 -19.28 11.42
C MET A 211 26.00 -20.26 10.39
N GLN A 212 25.30 -21.38 10.21
CA GLN A 212 25.64 -22.41 9.24
C GLN A 212 24.82 -22.24 7.97
N ARG A 213 25.50 -22.28 6.83
CA ARG A 213 24.86 -22.15 5.51
C ARG A 213 24.34 -23.50 5.02
N ASP A 214 23.12 -23.52 4.54
CA ASP A 214 22.63 -24.59 3.69
C ASP A 214 22.96 -24.25 2.21
N PRO A 215 23.81 -25.06 1.52
CA PRO A 215 24.19 -24.76 0.15
C PRO A 215 23.05 -24.89 -0.87
N ARG A 216 21.96 -25.59 -0.54
CA ARG A 216 20.85 -25.85 -1.45
C ARG A 216 19.85 -24.69 -1.47
N SER A 217 19.57 -24.12 -0.31
CA SER A 217 18.62 -23.03 -0.15
C SER A 217 19.27 -21.65 -0.06
N GLY A 218 20.57 -21.58 0.23
CA GLY A 218 21.26 -20.31 0.50
C GLY A 218 20.86 -19.68 1.82
N THR A 219 20.09 -20.41 2.67
CA THR A 219 19.77 -19.96 4.01
C THR A 219 20.93 -20.16 4.97
N TRP A 220 20.97 -19.32 6.00
CA TRP A 220 21.89 -19.43 7.12
C TRP A 220 21.07 -19.68 8.38
N SER A 221 21.53 -20.56 9.26
CA SER A 221 20.83 -20.90 10.50
C SER A 221 21.74 -21.03 11.70
N ALA A 222 21.24 -20.64 12.87
CA ALA A 222 21.81 -20.90 14.16
C ALA A 222 20.71 -21.20 15.18
N ALA A 223 21.07 -21.87 16.28
CA ALA A 223 20.12 -22.13 17.36
C ALA A 223 20.79 -22.02 18.74
N ALA A 224 20.13 -21.31 19.63
CA ALA A 224 20.41 -21.34 21.05
C ALA A 224 19.60 -22.45 21.72
N GLN A 225 20.21 -23.22 22.64
CA GLN A 225 19.54 -24.25 23.42
C GLN A 225 18.85 -23.65 24.65
N ALA A 226 18.10 -22.56 24.44
CA ALA A 226 17.35 -21.80 25.44
C ALA A 226 16.14 -21.13 24.81
N ASP A 227 15.15 -20.81 25.62
CA ASP A 227 14.10 -19.87 25.29
C ASP A 227 14.65 -18.44 25.46
N LEU A 228 14.72 -17.71 24.35
CA LEU A 228 15.19 -16.32 24.32
C LEU A 228 14.03 -15.32 24.17
N SER A 229 12.79 -15.72 24.40
CA SER A 229 11.63 -14.80 24.37
C SER A 229 11.88 -13.58 25.24
N GLY A 230 11.51 -12.42 24.73
CA GLY A 230 11.69 -11.13 25.41
C GLY A 230 13.07 -10.50 25.22
N LYS A 231 14.00 -11.21 24.58
CA LYS A 231 15.32 -10.69 24.21
C LYS A 231 15.32 -10.12 22.79
N TYR A 232 16.50 -9.63 22.38
CA TYR A 232 16.65 -8.99 21.07
C TYR A 232 17.82 -9.59 20.29
N TYR A 233 17.83 -9.37 18.97
CA TYR A 233 18.92 -9.85 18.12
C TYR A 233 19.14 -8.92 16.90
N THR A 234 20.31 -9.07 16.29
CA THR A 234 20.67 -8.55 14.99
C THR A 234 21.52 -9.57 14.26
N TYR A 235 21.73 -9.37 12.96
CA TYR A 235 22.69 -10.15 12.19
C TYR A 235 23.93 -9.33 11.88
N LEU A 236 25.08 -10.00 11.83
CA LEU A 236 26.29 -9.55 11.14
C LEU A 236 26.37 -10.30 9.80
N VAL A 237 26.43 -9.56 8.70
CA VAL A 237 26.42 -10.14 7.36
C VAL A 237 27.58 -9.57 6.55
N ASP A 238 28.53 -10.43 6.14
CA ASP A 238 29.65 -10.06 5.28
C ASP A 238 29.26 -10.31 3.81
N VAL A 239 29.20 -9.23 3.01
CA VAL A 239 28.76 -9.26 1.60
C VAL A 239 29.68 -8.44 0.70
N ALA A 240 29.74 -8.83 -0.59
CA ALA A 240 30.38 -8.03 -1.62
C ALA A 240 29.41 -6.90 -2.08
N VAL A 241 29.89 -5.66 -2.02
CA VAL A 241 29.14 -4.45 -2.40
C VAL A 241 29.92 -3.67 -3.43
N ASP A 242 29.29 -3.32 -4.53
CA ASP A 242 29.93 -2.59 -5.63
C ASP A 242 30.44 -1.22 -5.18
N GLY A 243 31.67 -0.90 -5.53
CA GLY A 243 32.35 0.33 -5.17
C GLY A 243 32.72 0.45 -3.69
N ALA A 244 32.33 -0.50 -2.82
CA ALA A 244 32.71 -0.54 -1.42
C ALA A 244 33.64 -1.72 -1.09
N GLY A 245 33.53 -2.83 -1.85
CA GLY A 245 34.30 -4.05 -1.64
C GLY A 245 33.58 -5.08 -0.78
N ILE A 246 34.25 -5.65 0.21
CA ILE A 246 33.60 -6.55 1.17
C ILE A 246 33.28 -5.77 2.42
N VAL A 247 32.01 -5.75 2.78
CA VAL A 247 31.51 -5.04 3.95
C VAL A 247 30.85 -5.99 4.94
N ARG A 248 30.94 -5.66 6.22
CA ARG A 248 30.18 -6.27 7.32
C ARG A 248 29.05 -5.34 7.70
N ASN A 249 27.82 -5.78 7.52
CA ASN A 249 26.62 -5.07 7.94
C ASN A 249 26.12 -5.59 9.28
N LEU A 250 25.84 -4.70 10.24
CA LEU A 250 25.05 -4.94 11.43
C LEU A 250 23.60 -4.58 11.07
N VAL A 251 22.72 -5.57 10.93
CA VAL A 251 21.40 -5.37 10.35
C VAL A 251 20.34 -6.16 11.11
N THR A 252 19.11 -5.64 11.13
CA THR A 252 17.92 -6.33 11.63
C THR A 252 17.43 -7.40 10.65
N ASP A 253 16.50 -8.22 11.10
CA ASP A 253 15.93 -9.30 10.28
C ASP A 253 14.82 -8.75 9.35
N PRO A 254 14.81 -9.06 8.05
CA PRO A 254 13.68 -8.77 7.17
C PRO A 254 12.34 -9.34 7.67
N TYR A 255 12.40 -10.40 8.47
CA TYR A 255 11.26 -11.06 9.11
C TYR A 255 11.03 -10.64 10.57
N SER A 256 11.56 -9.48 11.00
CA SER A 256 11.31 -8.93 12.33
C SER A 256 9.82 -8.79 12.61
N ILE A 257 9.34 -9.43 13.68
CA ILE A 257 7.93 -9.39 14.11
C ILE A 257 7.64 -8.27 15.11
N SER A 258 8.65 -7.66 15.64
CA SER A 258 8.68 -6.45 16.45
C SER A 258 10.13 -6.00 16.66
N LEU A 259 10.31 -4.80 17.20
CA LEU A 259 11.60 -4.11 17.24
C LEU A 259 11.76 -3.32 18.55
N THR A 260 12.97 -2.83 18.80
CA THR A 260 13.22 -1.75 19.75
C THR A 260 12.93 -0.40 19.09
N THR A 261 12.97 0.67 19.88
CA THR A 261 12.87 2.05 19.41
C THR A 261 13.80 2.33 18.23
N ASP A 262 13.29 3.02 17.23
CA ASP A 262 13.94 3.37 15.96
C ASP A 262 14.50 2.13 15.24
N SER A 263 13.87 0.99 15.44
CA SER A 263 14.13 -0.27 14.72
C SER A 263 15.58 -0.79 14.81
N LYS A 264 16.26 -0.52 15.92
CA LYS A 264 17.69 -0.87 16.10
C LYS A 264 17.94 -2.37 16.29
N ARG A 265 16.99 -3.12 16.84
CA ARG A 265 17.11 -4.56 17.12
C ARG A 265 15.79 -5.27 16.91
N SER A 266 15.85 -6.45 16.36
CA SER A 266 14.69 -7.35 16.20
C SER A 266 14.33 -7.99 17.55
N TYR A 267 13.05 -8.08 17.85
CA TYR A 267 12.52 -8.69 19.08
C TYR A 267 12.31 -10.18 18.92
N ILE A 268 12.64 -10.97 19.93
CA ILE A 268 12.47 -12.43 19.94
C ILE A 268 11.18 -12.80 20.65
N ALA A 269 10.21 -13.33 19.91
CA ALA A 269 8.96 -13.80 20.48
C ALA A 269 8.30 -14.89 19.63
N ASP A 270 7.39 -15.63 20.26
CA ASP A 270 6.39 -16.43 19.59
C ASP A 270 5.07 -15.67 19.60
N LEU A 271 4.56 -15.29 18.43
CA LEU A 271 3.29 -14.56 18.28
C LEU A 271 2.08 -15.36 18.82
N ASP A 272 2.21 -16.66 19.00
CA ASP A 272 1.18 -17.50 19.63
C ASP A 272 1.27 -17.53 21.16
N SER A 273 2.34 -16.96 21.73
CA SER A 273 2.51 -16.86 23.19
C SER A 273 1.30 -16.17 23.87
N PRO A 274 0.77 -16.73 24.95
CA PRO A 274 -0.27 -16.09 25.77
C PRO A 274 0.13 -14.70 26.31
N ALA A 275 1.43 -14.47 26.54
CA ALA A 275 1.95 -13.20 27.05
C ALA A 275 1.77 -12.04 26.04
N LEU A 276 1.67 -12.36 24.75
CA LEU A 276 1.46 -11.38 23.68
C LEU A 276 0.00 -11.26 23.23
N LYS A 277 -0.93 -11.91 23.96
CA LYS A 277 -2.36 -11.87 23.66
C LYS A 277 -3.09 -11.03 24.71
N PRO A 278 -3.76 -9.94 24.31
CA PRO A 278 -4.57 -9.16 25.24
C PRO A 278 -5.70 -10.02 25.84
N ARG A 279 -6.21 -9.62 26.99
CA ARG A 279 -7.28 -10.34 27.65
C ARG A 279 -8.52 -10.45 26.75
N GLY A 280 -8.88 -11.66 26.42
CA GLY A 280 -10.04 -11.96 25.57
C GLY A 280 -9.70 -12.16 24.08
N TRP A 281 -8.47 -12.01 23.67
CA TRP A 281 -8.02 -12.16 22.29
C TRP A 281 -8.53 -13.43 21.61
N ASN A 282 -8.34 -14.59 22.23
CA ASN A 282 -8.74 -15.89 21.66
C ASN A 282 -10.26 -16.05 21.50
N ARG A 283 -11.08 -15.13 22.03
CA ARG A 283 -12.54 -15.08 21.87
C ARG A 283 -12.98 -13.93 20.99
N SER A 284 -12.07 -13.06 20.60
CA SER A 284 -12.33 -11.99 19.64
C SER A 284 -12.51 -12.61 18.26
N ALA A 285 -13.55 -12.19 17.57
CA ALA A 285 -13.81 -12.58 16.19
C ALA A 285 -14.18 -11.34 15.39
N ALA A 286 -13.82 -11.33 14.12
CA ALA A 286 -14.24 -10.31 13.19
C ALA A 286 -15.78 -10.22 13.13
N PRO A 287 -16.37 -9.03 13.05
CA PRO A 287 -17.82 -8.88 12.84
C PRO A 287 -18.26 -9.57 11.55
N ASN A 288 -19.41 -10.24 11.60
CA ASN A 288 -19.95 -11.03 10.50
C ASN A 288 -20.84 -10.19 9.56
N ALA A 289 -20.55 -8.90 9.39
CA ALA A 289 -21.34 -7.98 8.57
C ALA A 289 -21.06 -8.13 7.07
N VAL A 290 -19.82 -8.52 6.71
CA VAL A 290 -19.37 -8.66 5.33
C VAL A 290 -19.42 -10.13 4.91
N LYS A 291 -20.32 -10.47 3.97
CA LYS A 291 -20.47 -11.81 3.39
C LYS A 291 -19.82 -11.91 2.02
N ALA A 292 -19.71 -10.80 1.32
CA ALA A 292 -18.99 -10.66 0.07
C ALA A 292 -18.36 -9.27 0.03
N GLN A 293 -17.36 -9.08 -0.83
CA GLN A 293 -16.64 -7.82 -0.94
C GLN A 293 -17.55 -6.61 -1.23
N THR A 294 -18.66 -6.80 -1.97
CA THR A 294 -19.65 -5.75 -2.21
C THR A 294 -20.39 -5.26 -0.96
N ASP A 295 -20.30 -5.99 0.17
CA ASP A 295 -20.85 -5.53 1.45
C ASP A 295 -19.97 -4.50 2.14
N MET A 296 -18.71 -4.39 1.74
CA MET A 296 -17.76 -3.47 2.38
C MET A 296 -18.19 -2.02 2.20
N VAL A 297 -18.24 -1.34 3.32
CA VAL A 297 -18.36 0.10 3.43
C VAL A 297 -17.21 0.55 4.32
N VAL A 298 -16.21 1.13 3.70
CA VAL A 298 -14.90 1.38 4.29
C VAL A 298 -14.79 2.83 4.73
N TYR A 299 -14.15 3.05 5.88
CA TYR A 299 -13.74 4.35 6.38
C TYR A 299 -12.23 4.33 6.61
N GLU A 300 -11.49 5.02 5.75
CA GLU A 300 -10.04 5.12 5.79
C GLU A 300 -9.61 6.04 6.92
N LEU A 301 -8.68 5.61 7.76
CA LEU A 301 -8.34 6.30 8.99
C LEU A 301 -6.85 6.16 9.32
N HIS A 302 -6.20 7.26 9.68
CA HIS A 302 -4.85 7.26 10.22
C HIS A 302 -4.87 7.13 11.76
N VAL A 303 -4.04 6.24 12.31
CA VAL A 303 -4.01 5.96 13.76
C VAL A 303 -3.75 7.21 14.58
N ARG A 304 -2.80 8.05 14.15
CA ARG A 304 -2.45 9.27 14.87
C ARG A 304 -3.52 10.34 14.77
N ASP A 305 -4.03 10.61 13.55
CA ASP A 305 -5.10 11.60 13.29
C ASP A 305 -6.36 11.31 14.11
N PHE A 306 -6.65 10.02 14.31
CA PHE A 306 -7.84 9.59 15.03
C PHE A 306 -7.98 10.24 16.39
N SER A 307 -6.86 10.44 17.12
CA SER A 307 -7.00 10.82 18.53
C SER A 307 -6.03 11.89 19.01
N ILE A 308 -5.03 12.27 18.23
CA ILE A 308 -4.02 13.22 18.72
C ILE A 308 -4.64 14.55 19.19
N ASN A 309 -5.72 14.98 18.52
CA ASN A 309 -6.45 16.21 18.84
C ASN A 309 -7.75 15.97 19.65
N ASP A 310 -8.07 14.74 20.01
CA ASP A 310 -9.25 14.43 20.83
C ASP A 310 -8.93 14.57 22.33
N ALA A 311 -9.29 15.69 22.91
CA ALA A 311 -9.07 15.96 24.34
C ALA A 311 -9.82 14.99 25.29
N THR A 312 -10.77 14.21 24.79
CA THR A 312 -11.50 13.18 25.56
C THR A 312 -10.74 11.86 25.64
N VAL A 313 -9.66 11.69 24.88
CA VAL A 313 -8.70 10.60 25.01
C VAL A 313 -7.65 10.97 26.05
N SER A 314 -7.24 10.00 26.90
CA SER A 314 -6.19 10.24 27.89
C SER A 314 -4.86 10.61 27.22
N ALA A 315 -4.10 11.52 27.79
CA ALA A 315 -2.87 12.04 27.19
C ALA A 315 -1.86 10.93 26.78
N PRO A 316 -1.66 9.84 27.56
CA PRO A 316 -0.76 8.75 27.14
C PRO A 316 -1.23 7.97 25.92
N SER A 317 -2.52 7.97 25.63
CA SER A 317 -3.12 7.21 24.52
C SER A 317 -3.32 8.05 23.24
N ARG A 318 -3.19 9.39 23.31
CA ARG A 318 -3.43 10.26 22.15
C ARG A 318 -2.45 9.98 21.01
N GLY A 319 -2.98 9.80 19.83
CA GLY A 319 -2.21 9.47 18.62
C GLY A 319 -1.67 8.04 18.59
N LYS A 320 -2.14 7.15 19.48
CA LYS A 320 -1.60 5.80 19.68
C LYS A 320 -2.68 4.72 19.60
N TYR A 321 -2.24 3.45 19.50
CA TYR A 321 -3.14 2.27 19.53
C TYR A 321 -4.09 2.27 20.72
N GLY A 322 -3.62 2.70 21.90
CA GLY A 322 -4.40 2.73 23.13
C GLY A 322 -5.68 3.57 23.07
N ALA A 323 -5.72 4.59 22.19
CA ALA A 323 -6.90 5.44 22.01
C ALA A 323 -8.16 4.66 21.61
N PHE A 324 -8.00 3.61 20.82
CA PHE A 324 -9.10 2.73 20.40
C PHE A 324 -9.67 1.88 21.53
N GLY A 325 -9.00 1.84 22.69
CA GLY A 325 -9.50 1.23 23.92
C GLY A 325 -10.42 2.12 24.74
N GLU A 326 -10.42 3.43 24.48
CA GLU A 326 -11.16 4.42 25.27
C GLU A 326 -12.57 4.65 24.69
N ALA A 327 -13.47 3.70 24.90
CA ALA A 327 -14.83 3.66 24.37
C ALA A 327 -15.67 4.93 24.66
N GLY A 328 -15.32 5.70 25.68
CA GLY A 328 -15.95 6.96 26.05
C GLY A 328 -15.43 8.18 25.30
N SER A 329 -14.39 8.06 24.48
CA SER A 329 -13.84 9.18 23.70
C SER A 329 -14.80 9.62 22.59
N ASN A 330 -14.64 10.85 22.11
CA ASN A 330 -15.46 11.38 21.01
C ASN A 330 -15.22 10.54 19.73
N GLY A 331 -13.97 10.23 19.39
CA GLY A 331 -13.64 9.41 18.24
C GLY A 331 -14.29 8.04 18.30
N MET A 332 -14.17 7.29 19.40
CA MET A 332 -14.78 5.97 19.52
C MET A 332 -16.31 6.01 19.51
N ARG A 333 -16.94 7.05 20.11
CA ARG A 333 -18.40 7.25 20.01
C ARG A 333 -18.83 7.52 18.57
N HIS A 334 -18.03 8.29 17.82
CA HIS A 334 -18.25 8.56 16.41
C HIS A 334 -18.20 7.26 15.59
N LEU A 335 -17.13 6.49 15.69
CA LEU A 335 -16.98 5.20 14.97
C LEU A 335 -18.12 4.22 15.31
N ALA A 336 -18.48 4.11 16.59
CA ALA A 336 -19.60 3.28 17.01
C ALA A 336 -20.95 3.75 16.44
N ALA A 337 -21.13 5.05 16.22
CA ALA A 337 -22.33 5.59 15.58
C ALA A 337 -22.36 5.27 14.07
N LEU A 338 -21.22 5.36 13.39
CA LEU A 338 -21.07 4.95 11.98
C LEU A 338 -21.31 3.45 11.81
N ALA A 339 -20.77 2.61 12.69
CA ALA A 339 -21.02 1.16 12.68
C ALA A 339 -22.52 0.85 12.78
N ARG A 340 -23.22 1.49 13.71
CA ARG A 340 -24.70 1.35 13.84
C ARG A 340 -25.45 1.85 12.60
N ALA A 341 -24.90 2.80 11.87
CA ALA A 341 -25.50 3.30 10.65
C ALA A 341 -25.24 2.40 9.43
N GLY A 342 -24.24 1.51 9.48
CA GLY A 342 -23.96 0.57 8.39
C GLY A 342 -22.53 0.60 7.87
N LEU A 343 -21.62 1.33 8.51
CA LEU A 343 -20.20 1.20 8.27
C LEU A 343 -19.73 -0.22 8.67
N THR A 344 -18.89 -0.85 7.85
CA THR A 344 -18.45 -2.23 8.09
C THR A 344 -16.97 -2.37 8.41
N ASP A 345 -16.15 -1.49 7.86
CA ASP A 345 -14.68 -1.60 7.90
C ASP A 345 -14.01 -0.28 8.26
N ILE A 346 -12.99 -0.33 9.09
CA ILE A 346 -11.97 0.70 9.21
C ILE A 346 -10.76 0.21 8.44
N HIS A 347 -10.29 0.98 7.45
CA HIS A 347 -8.99 0.77 6.84
C HIS A 347 -7.99 1.75 7.43
N LEU A 348 -7.00 1.20 8.12
CA LEU A 348 -5.94 1.97 8.73
C LEU A 348 -4.85 2.25 7.70
N LEU A 349 -4.42 3.51 7.58
CA LEU A 349 -3.17 3.84 6.93
C LEU A 349 -2.05 3.00 7.56
N PRO A 350 -0.85 2.91 6.94
CA PRO A 350 0.16 1.95 7.36
C PRO A 350 0.40 1.91 8.87
N ILE A 351 0.41 0.71 9.43
CA ILE A 351 0.68 0.43 10.85
C ILE A 351 1.87 -0.52 11.04
N TYR A 352 2.59 -0.85 9.96
CA TYR A 352 3.88 -1.52 10.05
C TYR A 352 4.95 -0.50 10.43
N ASP A 353 6.17 -0.97 10.68
CA ASP A 353 7.34 -0.17 11.09
C ASP A 353 7.73 0.86 10.03
N ILE A 354 7.66 2.14 10.37
CA ILE A 354 7.82 3.30 9.49
C ILE A 354 9.22 3.88 9.63
N GLY A 355 9.92 4.04 8.50
CA GLY A 355 11.31 4.53 8.52
C GLY A 355 11.47 6.02 8.74
N SER A 356 10.44 6.83 8.47
CA SER A 356 10.52 8.30 8.49
C SER A 356 10.15 8.93 9.84
N VAL A 357 9.46 8.21 10.74
CA VAL A 357 9.00 8.75 12.02
C VAL A 357 9.94 8.35 13.15
N PRO A 358 10.47 9.30 13.95
CA PRO A 358 11.15 8.98 15.20
C PRO A 358 10.16 8.38 16.21
N GLU A 359 10.43 7.20 16.71
CA GLU A 359 9.51 6.50 17.62
C GLU A 359 9.54 7.04 19.04
N ALA A 360 10.59 7.77 19.42
CA ALA A 360 10.73 8.42 20.72
C ALA A 360 11.37 9.79 20.59
N GLY A 361 10.97 10.71 21.47
CA GLY A 361 11.56 12.05 21.56
C GLY A 361 11.10 13.03 20.48
N CYS A 362 10.25 12.63 19.57
CA CYS A 362 9.63 13.52 18.58
C CYS A 362 8.76 14.59 19.26
N ARG A 363 8.56 15.72 18.60
CA ARG A 363 7.75 16.84 19.11
C ARG A 363 6.82 17.35 18.01
N ALA A 364 5.54 17.41 18.34
CA ALA A 364 4.55 18.11 17.54
C ALA A 364 4.44 19.55 18.05
N GLU A 365 4.99 20.49 17.33
CA GLU A 365 4.95 21.91 17.66
C GLU A 365 3.88 22.63 16.84
N SER A 366 3.32 23.69 17.41
CA SER A 366 2.36 24.53 16.71
C SER A 366 2.57 26.01 17.07
N VAL A 367 2.24 26.88 16.17
CA VAL A 367 2.31 28.34 16.35
C VAL A 367 1.00 28.98 15.96
N ALA A 368 0.52 29.92 16.77
CA ALA A 368 -0.67 30.68 16.39
C ALA A 368 -0.35 31.60 15.20
N GLY A 369 -1.25 31.63 14.22
CA GLY A 369 -1.12 32.42 13.00
C GLY A 369 -2.46 32.90 12.48
N LYS A 370 -2.44 33.67 11.40
CA LYS A 370 -3.63 34.04 10.64
C LYS A 370 -4.13 32.84 9.82
N PRO A 371 -5.39 32.84 9.38
CA PRO A 371 -5.93 31.79 8.52
C PRO A 371 -5.11 31.55 7.23
N ASP A 372 -4.50 32.59 6.69
CA ASP A 372 -3.65 32.63 5.49
C ASP A 372 -2.15 32.79 5.83
N GLY A 373 -1.77 32.69 7.13
CA GLY A 373 -0.40 32.89 7.59
C GLY A 373 0.50 31.71 7.24
N GLU A 374 1.80 31.99 7.08
CA GLU A 374 2.79 31.00 6.70
C GLU A 374 3.61 30.47 7.89
N GLU A 375 3.37 31.00 9.10
CA GLU A 375 4.17 30.69 10.29
C GLU A 375 4.12 29.19 10.62
N GLN A 376 2.92 28.61 10.55
CA GLN A 376 2.71 27.19 10.88
C GLN A 376 3.36 26.27 9.85
N GLN A 377 3.18 26.54 8.56
CA GLN A 377 3.79 25.71 7.51
C GLN A 377 5.33 25.78 7.57
N ALA A 378 5.88 26.95 7.87
CA ALA A 378 7.34 27.11 8.01
C ALA A 378 7.88 26.32 9.21
N LEU A 379 7.12 26.24 10.31
CA LEU A 379 7.45 25.41 11.47
C LEU A 379 7.40 23.91 11.11
N VAL A 380 6.31 23.45 10.49
CA VAL A 380 6.13 22.06 10.04
C VAL A 380 7.26 21.67 9.09
N THR A 381 7.55 22.48 8.06
CA THR A 381 8.60 22.19 7.08
C THR A 381 9.99 22.05 7.74
N ARG A 382 10.29 22.86 8.75
CA ARG A 382 11.58 22.74 9.48
C ARG A 382 11.68 21.48 10.30
N ASN A 383 10.56 20.99 10.83
CA ASN A 383 10.53 19.87 11.78
C ASN A 383 10.13 18.55 11.15
N ALA A 384 9.81 18.52 9.86
CA ALA A 384 9.21 17.38 9.15
C ALA A 384 9.97 16.04 9.30
N ASP A 385 11.32 16.09 9.44
CA ASP A 385 12.14 14.89 9.64
C ASP A 385 12.29 14.48 11.12
N THR A 386 11.75 15.27 12.05
CA THR A 386 11.94 15.07 13.50
C THR A 386 10.65 15.17 14.30
N ASP A 387 9.54 15.49 13.65
CA ASP A 387 8.22 15.50 14.28
C ASP A 387 7.67 14.06 14.43
N CYS A 388 6.43 13.96 14.94
CA CYS A 388 5.83 12.66 15.25
C CYS A 388 4.88 12.19 14.14
N PHE A 389 4.89 12.82 12.99
CA PHE A 389 3.85 12.64 11.97
C PHE A 389 4.43 12.18 10.63
N ASN A 390 3.84 11.17 10.07
CA ASN A 390 3.88 10.80 8.65
C ASN A 390 2.69 9.87 8.38
N TRP A 391 2.16 9.84 7.16
CA TRP A 391 1.12 8.85 6.82
C TRP A 391 1.62 7.41 6.93
N GLY A 392 2.94 7.19 6.81
CA GLY A 392 3.54 5.87 7.01
C GLY A 392 3.81 5.08 5.73
N TYR A 393 3.77 5.69 4.56
CA TYR A 393 4.11 5.02 3.31
C TYR A 393 5.64 4.88 3.11
N ASP A 394 6.36 4.67 4.20
CA ASP A 394 7.81 4.56 4.29
C ASP A 394 8.22 3.23 4.97
N PRO A 395 7.96 2.06 4.36
CA PRO A 395 8.16 0.77 5.02
C PRO A 395 9.64 0.50 5.31
N PHE A 396 9.93 0.19 6.59
CA PHE A 396 11.24 -0.24 7.04
C PHE A 396 11.22 -1.75 7.37
N HIS A 397 10.25 -2.23 8.17
CA HIS A 397 10.01 -3.65 8.39
C HIS A 397 8.52 -3.99 8.21
N TYR A 398 8.22 -4.84 7.25
CA TYR A 398 6.85 -5.16 6.86
C TYR A 398 6.03 -5.93 7.91
N ASN A 399 6.71 -6.68 8.83
CA ASN A 399 6.05 -7.63 9.74
C ASN A 399 5.90 -7.12 11.16
N ALA A 400 6.49 -5.97 11.48
CA ALA A 400 6.49 -5.40 12.82
C ALA A 400 5.49 -4.25 12.92
N PRO A 401 4.70 -4.14 13.99
CA PRO A 401 3.86 -2.98 14.24
C PRO A 401 4.70 -1.72 14.51
N GLU A 402 4.17 -0.57 14.09
CA GLU A 402 4.79 0.74 14.27
C GLU A 402 4.98 1.10 15.75
N GLY A 403 6.19 1.52 16.11
CA GLY A 403 6.56 1.80 17.49
C GLY A 403 6.07 3.15 18.00
N SER A 404 5.96 4.16 17.15
CA SER A 404 5.46 5.50 17.55
C SER A 404 4.00 5.47 18.00
N TYR A 405 3.24 4.47 17.53
CA TYR A 405 1.86 4.25 17.95
C TYR A 405 1.73 3.42 19.23
N ALA A 406 2.81 2.81 19.72
CA ALA A 406 2.79 2.09 20.99
C ALA A 406 2.97 3.04 22.19
N SER A 407 2.47 2.65 23.34
CA SER A 407 2.65 3.43 24.59
C SER A 407 4.12 3.48 25.03
N ASP A 408 4.85 2.41 24.76
CA ASP A 408 6.30 2.29 24.99
C ASP A 408 6.99 1.66 23.78
N PRO A 409 7.67 2.46 22.94
CA PRO A 409 8.39 1.95 21.77
C PRO A 409 9.63 1.12 22.13
N HIS A 410 10.14 1.21 23.37
CA HIS A 410 11.30 0.43 23.83
C HIS A 410 10.97 -1.04 24.09
N ASP A 411 9.70 -1.35 24.38
CA ASP A 411 9.21 -2.69 24.67
C ASP A 411 8.60 -3.34 23.42
N GLY A 412 9.33 -4.25 22.78
CA GLY A 412 8.84 -4.98 21.61
C GLY A 412 7.54 -5.75 21.82
N ALA A 413 7.21 -6.17 23.05
CA ALA A 413 5.95 -6.81 23.36
C ALA A 413 4.78 -5.84 23.30
N ARG A 414 4.99 -4.59 23.70
CA ARG A 414 3.95 -3.54 23.71
C ARG A 414 3.35 -3.31 22.32
N ARG A 415 4.19 -3.16 21.32
CA ARG A 415 3.75 -2.96 19.92
C ARG A 415 2.76 -4.06 19.51
N ILE A 416 3.09 -5.33 19.81
CA ILE A 416 2.27 -6.49 19.46
C ILE A 416 0.94 -6.48 20.20
N VAL A 417 0.98 -6.31 21.52
CA VAL A 417 -0.21 -6.39 22.39
C VAL A 417 -1.17 -5.26 22.08
N GLU A 418 -0.68 -4.02 21.98
CA GLU A 418 -1.53 -2.84 21.78
C GLU A 418 -2.16 -2.79 20.37
N THR A 419 -1.45 -3.24 19.33
CA THR A 419 -2.04 -3.42 18.00
C THR A 419 -3.18 -4.43 18.03
N ARG A 420 -3.01 -5.56 18.71
CA ARG A 420 -4.08 -6.56 18.91
C ARG A 420 -5.25 -6.00 19.72
N GLU A 421 -4.99 -5.20 20.75
CA GLU A 421 -6.04 -4.53 21.53
C GLU A 421 -6.85 -3.56 20.68
N MET A 422 -6.20 -2.77 19.83
CA MET A 422 -6.86 -1.88 18.86
C MET A 422 -7.81 -2.66 17.97
N VAL A 423 -7.32 -3.71 17.30
CA VAL A 423 -8.14 -4.56 16.42
C VAL A 423 -9.32 -5.15 17.18
N MET A 424 -9.07 -5.70 18.37
CA MET A 424 -10.12 -6.30 19.22
C MET A 424 -11.18 -5.26 19.63
N ASN A 425 -10.80 -4.03 19.90
CA ASN A 425 -11.72 -2.96 20.31
C ASN A 425 -12.58 -2.48 19.15
N LEU A 426 -12.03 -2.39 17.95
CA LEU A 426 -12.77 -2.10 16.72
C LEU A 426 -13.77 -3.22 16.40
N HIS A 427 -13.36 -4.49 16.49
CA HIS A 427 -14.26 -5.62 16.35
C HIS A 427 -15.43 -5.55 17.34
N ARG A 428 -15.17 -5.16 18.60
CA ARG A 428 -16.19 -5.07 19.65
C ARG A 428 -17.29 -4.06 19.34
N ILE A 429 -17.00 -2.99 18.64
CA ILE A 429 -18.01 -1.99 18.22
C ILE A 429 -18.66 -2.34 16.87
N GLY A 430 -18.34 -3.49 16.30
CA GLY A 430 -18.93 -3.99 15.07
C GLY A 430 -18.20 -3.64 13.78
N LEU A 431 -16.96 -3.15 13.85
CA LEU A 431 -16.14 -2.78 12.70
C LEU A 431 -15.02 -3.80 12.46
N ARG A 432 -14.87 -4.24 11.22
CA ARG A 432 -13.73 -5.00 10.75
C ARG A 432 -12.51 -4.08 10.60
N VAL A 433 -11.32 -4.65 10.57
CA VAL A 433 -10.08 -3.89 10.43
C VAL A 433 -9.36 -4.27 9.15
N GLY A 434 -9.24 -3.32 8.24
CA GLY A 434 -8.36 -3.39 7.09
C GLY A 434 -7.04 -2.68 7.37
N MET A 435 -6.01 -3.08 6.65
CA MET A 435 -4.67 -2.51 6.73
C MET A 435 -4.19 -2.07 5.36
N ASP A 436 -3.70 -0.85 5.28
CA ASP A 436 -2.95 -0.39 4.13
C ASP A 436 -1.54 -0.95 4.15
N VAL A 437 -1.10 -1.51 3.03
CA VAL A 437 0.19 -2.18 2.91
C VAL A 437 0.96 -1.69 1.69
N VAL A 438 2.23 -1.40 1.90
CA VAL A 438 3.14 -0.90 0.88
C VAL A 438 4.20 -1.97 0.63
N TYR A 439 4.04 -2.75 -0.44
CA TYR A 439 5.06 -3.72 -0.86
C TYR A 439 5.71 -3.34 -2.19
N ASN A 440 5.29 -2.23 -2.78
CA ASN A 440 5.84 -1.75 -4.05
C ASN A 440 7.19 -1.05 -3.88
N HIS A 441 7.54 -0.60 -2.68
CA HIS A 441 8.82 0.02 -2.38
C HIS A 441 9.27 -0.21 -0.93
N THR A 442 10.50 0.21 -0.62
CA THR A 442 11.02 0.36 0.75
C THR A 442 11.42 1.81 0.98
N PHE A 443 11.50 2.22 2.24
CA PHE A 443 11.94 3.56 2.61
C PHE A 443 13.33 3.88 2.07
N ARG A 444 14.28 2.92 2.16
CA ARG A 444 15.65 3.04 1.65
C ARG A 444 16.13 1.73 1.04
N SER A 445 17.11 1.82 0.14
CA SER A 445 17.79 0.68 -0.49
C SER A 445 19.31 0.79 -0.36
N GLY A 446 20.03 -0.12 -0.95
CA GLY A 446 21.49 -0.14 -0.94
C GLY A 446 22.07 -0.34 0.45
N GLN A 447 23.09 0.43 0.77
CA GLN A 447 23.80 0.35 2.05
C GLN A 447 23.42 1.46 3.03
N ASP A 448 22.28 2.11 2.82
CA ASP A 448 21.73 3.10 3.77
C ASP A 448 21.46 2.45 5.13
N GLU A 449 21.60 3.19 6.23
CA GLU A 449 21.37 2.69 7.59
C GLU A 449 19.95 2.14 7.76
N LYS A 450 18.97 2.78 7.12
CA LYS A 450 17.56 2.37 7.14
C LYS A 450 17.16 1.43 5.99
N SER A 451 18.13 0.78 5.33
CA SER A 451 17.92 -0.33 4.41
C SER A 451 18.13 -1.66 5.15
N VAL A 452 17.26 -2.62 4.91
CA VAL A 452 17.42 -3.98 5.48
C VAL A 452 17.82 -4.96 4.38
N LEU A 453 17.08 -4.98 3.30
CA LEU A 453 17.12 -6.03 2.27
C LEU A 453 18.45 -6.04 1.50
N ASP A 454 18.88 -4.91 0.97
CA ASP A 454 20.11 -4.79 0.19
C ASP A 454 21.40 -4.91 1.03
N ARG A 455 21.29 -4.69 2.35
CA ARG A 455 22.42 -4.91 3.26
C ARG A 455 22.68 -6.39 3.52
N ILE A 456 21.70 -7.26 3.18
CA ILE A 456 21.76 -8.71 3.32
C ILE A 456 22.00 -9.39 1.96
N VAL A 457 21.23 -9.00 0.92
CA VAL A 457 21.38 -9.55 -0.44
C VAL A 457 21.42 -8.39 -1.45
N PRO A 458 22.57 -7.76 -1.64
CA PRO A 458 22.69 -6.59 -2.50
C PRO A 458 22.16 -6.81 -3.92
N GLY A 459 21.25 -5.91 -4.37
CA GLY A 459 20.73 -5.88 -5.75
C GLY A 459 19.77 -7.01 -6.11
N TYR A 460 19.13 -7.66 -5.12
CA TYR A 460 18.17 -8.72 -5.40
C TYR A 460 16.71 -8.33 -5.15
N TYR A 461 16.43 -7.65 -4.03
CA TYR A 461 15.06 -7.39 -3.59
C TYR A 461 14.41 -6.20 -4.30
N HIS A 462 15.24 -5.30 -4.84
CA HIS A 462 14.77 -4.10 -5.54
C HIS A 462 14.78 -4.30 -7.05
N ARG A 463 13.87 -3.61 -7.72
CA ARG A 463 13.77 -3.61 -9.18
C ARG A 463 14.84 -2.69 -9.76
N LEU A 464 15.62 -3.24 -10.67
CA LEU A 464 16.75 -2.55 -11.27
C LEU A 464 16.44 -2.13 -12.71
N ASN A 465 16.96 -0.97 -13.08
CA ASN A 465 16.97 -0.50 -14.46
C ASN A 465 18.10 -1.14 -15.28
N GLU A 466 18.26 -0.71 -16.52
CA GLU A 466 19.26 -1.24 -17.46
C GLU A 466 20.73 -1.03 -17.03
N ALA A 467 20.99 -0.06 -16.16
CA ALA A 467 22.32 0.20 -15.57
C ALA A 467 22.54 -0.50 -14.22
N GLY A 468 21.50 -1.16 -13.68
CA GLY A 468 21.53 -1.79 -12.37
C GLY A 468 21.30 -0.83 -11.21
N VAL A 469 20.67 0.31 -11.47
CA VAL A 469 20.23 1.27 -10.45
C VAL A 469 18.78 0.94 -10.07
N VAL A 470 18.42 1.12 -8.82
CA VAL A 470 17.06 0.89 -8.34
C VAL A 470 16.07 1.81 -9.03
N GLU A 471 14.99 1.24 -9.56
CA GLU A 471 13.87 2.00 -10.15
C GLU A 471 13.11 2.78 -9.05
N ARG A 472 12.62 3.96 -9.43
CA ARG A 472 11.92 4.89 -8.53
C ARG A 472 10.70 5.52 -9.19
N SER A 473 9.98 4.78 -10.01
CA SER A 473 8.78 5.30 -10.68
C SER A 473 7.60 5.51 -9.72
N THR A 474 7.67 4.95 -8.52
CA THR A 474 6.78 5.29 -7.40
C THR A 474 7.26 6.58 -6.72
N CYS A 475 7.32 6.66 -5.42
CA CYS A 475 8.01 7.75 -4.74
C CYS A 475 9.45 7.38 -4.37
N CYS A 476 9.73 6.10 -4.23
CA CYS A 476 10.81 5.58 -3.42
C CYS A 476 11.51 4.39 -4.11
N ASP A 477 12.20 3.54 -3.38
CA ASP A 477 13.02 2.46 -3.93
C ASP A 477 12.16 1.23 -4.25
N ASN A 478 11.80 1.05 -5.53
CA ASN A 478 10.88 0.02 -5.99
C ASN A 478 11.37 -1.40 -5.71
N THR A 479 10.54 -2.21 -5.09
CA THR A 479 10.80 -3.64 -4.85
C THR A 479 10.46 -4.47 -6.09
N ALA A 480 11.11 -5.61 -6.22
CA ALA A 480 10.91 -6.58 -7.28
C ALA A 480 10.14 -7.80 -6.77
N THR A 481 8.84 -7.67 -6.56
CA THR A 481 7.99 -8.80 -6.09
C THR A 481 7.82 -9.91 -7.11
N GLU A 482 8.28 -9.70 -8.34
CA GLU A 482 8.49 -10.73 -9.33
C GLU A 482 9.68 -11.67 -9.00
N ASN A 483 10.62 -11.24 -8.13
CA ASN A 483 11.68 -12.08 -7.61
C ASN A 483 11.13 -12.97 -6.48
N ARG A 484 11.49 -14.26 -6.51
CA ARG A 484 10.92 -15.30 -5.64
C ARG A 484 10.89 -14.92 -4.17
N MET A 485 12.00 -14.41 -3.62
CA MET A 485 12.09 -14.16 -2.19
C MET A 485 11.48 -12.83 -1.77
N MET A 486 11.38 -11.84 -2.67
CA MET A 486 10.61 -10.62 -2.40
C MET A 486 9.11 -10.91 -2.45
N GLY A 487 8.65 -11.65 -3.45
CA GLY A 487 7.25 -12.12 -3.51
C GLY A 487 6.88 -12.97 -2.28
N LYS A 488 7.80 -13.85 -1.84
CA LYS A 488 7.63 -14.63 -0.60
C LYS A 488 7.50 -13.72 0.63
N LEU A 489 8.36 -12.71 0.78
CA LEU A 489 8.31 -11.78 1.91
C LEU A 489 6.97 -11.05 1.96
N MET A 490 6.47 -10.55 0.83
CA MET A 490 5.16 -9.92 0.73
C MET A 490 4.03 -10.86 1.15
N ILE A 491 4.04 -12.09 0.66
CA ILE A 491 2.99 -13.08 0.97
C ILE A 491 3.04 -13.47 2.45
N ASP A 492 4.22 -13.79 2.98
CA ASP A 492 4.41 -14.18 4.38
C ASP A 492 3.99 -13.06 5.33
N SER A 493 4.27 -11.81 4.96
CA SER A 493 3.86 -10.64 5.72
C SER A 493 2.33 -10.50 5.78
N ALA A 494 1.65 -10.53 4.65
CA ALA A 494 0.18 -10.47 4.64
C ALA A 494 -0.46 -11.63 5.42
N VAL A 495 0.10 -12.83 5.31
CA VAL A 495 -0.31 -14.00 6.10
C VAL A 495 -0.14 -13.75 7.60
N LEU A 496 0.99 -13.18 8.01
CA LEU A 496 1.26 -12.85 9.41
C LEU A 496 0.22 -11.89 9.98
N TRP A 497 -0.06 -10.80 9.27
CA TRP A 497 -1.03 -9.79 9.68
C TRP A 497 -2.46 -10.36 9.78
N ALA A 498 -2.90 -11.11 8.79
CA ALA A 498 -4.23 -11.73 8.80
C ALA A 498 -4.39 -12.78 9.92
N LYS A 499 -3.36 -13.62 10.14
CA LYS A 499 -3.41 -14.72 11.09
C LYS A 499 -3.20 -14.28 12.53
N HIS A 500 -2.17 -13.45 12.78
CA HIS A 500 -1.71 -13.15 14.13
C HIS A 500 -2.24 -11.82 14.69
N TYR A 501 -2.69 -10.91 13.84
CA TYR A 501 -3.27 -9.62 14.24
C TYR A 501 -4.77 -9.51 13.94
N GLY A 502 -5.34 -10.50 13.24
CA GLY A 502 -6.78 -10.51 12.94
C GLY A 502 -7.21 -9.46 11.91
N ILE A 503 -6.28 -9.02 11.05
CA ILE A 503 -6.60 -8.12 9.94
C ILE A 503 -7.55 -8.80 8.98
N ASP A 504 -8.62 -8.09 8.60
CA ASP A 504 -9.77 -8.62 7.86
C ASP A 504 -9.72 -8.37 6.36
N SER A 505 -8.96 -7.35 5.96
CA SER A 505 -8.80 -6.94 4.56
C SER A 505 -7.50 -6.17 4.38
N PHE A 506 -7.01 -6.09 3.14
CA PHE A 506 -5.83 -5.29 2.80
C PHE A 506 -6.15 -4.34 1.66
N ARG A 507 -5.63 -3.11 1.77
CA ARG A 507 -5.48 -2.18 0.65
C ARG A 507 -4.00 -2.17 0.25
N PHE A 508 -3.71 -2.51 -1.01
CA PHE A 508 -2.35 -2.48 -1.53
C PHE A 508 -2.10 -1.13 -2.20
N ASP A 509 -1.18 -0.40 -1.61
CA ASP A 509 -0.61 0.78 -2.22
C ASP A 509 0.05 0.42 -3.55
N LEU A 510 -0.22 1.19 -4.61
CA LEU A 510 0.32 1.00 -5.96
C LEU A 510 0.34 -0.49 -6.39
N MET A 511 -0.76 -1.21 -6.19
CA MET A 511 -0.90 -2.64 -6.47
C MET A 511 -0.54 -2.99 -7.92
N GLY A 512 -0.68 -2.04 -8.85
CA GLY A 512 -0.27 -2.17 -10.25
C GLY A 512 1.23 -2.44 -10.44
N HIS A 513 2.07 -2.20 -9.43
CA HIS A 513 3.48 -2.55 -9.43
C HIS A 513 3.77 -4.02 -9.02
N GLN A 514 2.72 -4.78 -8.66
CA GLN A 514 2.82 -6.19 -8.31
C GLN A 514 2.44 -7.08 -9.51
N PRO A 515 3.07 -8.26 -9.67
CA PRO A 515 2.58 -9.24 -10.64
C PRO A 515 1.22 -9.80 -10.24
N ARG A 516 0.29 -9.88 -11.18
CA ARG A 516 -1.02 -10.51 -10.98
C ARG A 516 -0.91 -11.91 -10.37
N ALA A 517 -0.01 -12.75 -10.90
CA ALA A 517 0.16 -14.12 -10.42
C ALA A 517 0.57 -14.20 -8.94
N VAL A 518 1.39 -13.24 -8.48
CA VAL A 518 1.82 -13.16 -7.07
C VAL A 518 0.65 -12.70 -6.18
N MET A 519 -0.17 -11.75 -6.64
CA MET A 519 -1.36 -11.32 -5.92
C MET A 519 -2.41 -12.45 -5.79
N GLU A 520 -2.63 -13.21 -6.85
CA GLU A 520 -3.49 -14.41 -6.79
C GLU A 520 -2.93 -15.48 -5.84
N GLN A 521 -1.62 -15.66 -5.79
CA GLN A 521 -0.96 -16.58 -4.85
C GLN A 521 -1.14 -16.07 -3.41
N LEU A 522 -0.95 -14.79 -3.17
CA LEU A 522 -1.15 -14.12 -1.89
C LEU A 522 -2.58 -14.35 -1.39
N GLN A 523 -3.59 -14.08 -2.23
CA GLN A 523 -5.01 -14.31 -1.88
C GLN A 523 -5.23 -15.73 -1.36
N ARG A 524 -4.77 -16.73 -2.12
CA ARG A 524 -4.92 -18.13 -1.71
C ARG A 524 -4.24 -18.46 -0.39
N GLN A 525 -3.06 -17.90 -0.14
CA GLN A 525 -2.29 -18.20 1.08
C GLN A 525 -2.86 -17.49 2.31
N VAL A 526 -3.26 -16.23 2.16
CA VAL A 526 -3.89 -15.46 3.23
C VAL A 526 -5.22 -16.07 3.65
N ASP A 527 -6.08 -16.45 2.68
CA ASP A 527 -7.37 -17.11 2.96
C ASP A 527 -7.18 -18.42 3.72
N ARG A 528 -6.21 -19.24 3.28
CA ARG A 528 -5.88 -20.50 3.94
C ARG A 528 -5.39 -20.28 5.37
N ALA A 529 -4.51 -19.33 5.58
CA ALA A 529 -3.89 -19.07 6.88
C ALA A 529 -4.89 -18.45 7.88
N ALA A 530 -5.76 -17.57 7.40
CA ALA A 530 -6.80 -16.94 8.20
C ALA A 530 -8.01 -17.86 8.46
N GLY A 531 -8.17 -18.95 7.69
CA GLY A 531 -9.34 -19.82 7.75
C GLY A 531 -10.65 -19.16 7.29
N ARG A 532 -10.55 -18.03 6.57
CA ARG A 532 -11.65 -17.22 6.04
C ARG A 532 -11.19 -16.44 4.81
N HIS A 533 -12.14 -15.96 4.04
CA HIS A 533 -11.80 -15.02 2.97
C HIS A 533 -11.39 -13.67 3.55
N VAL A 534 -10.20 -13.18 3.14
CA VAL A 534 -9.65 -11.87 3.47
C VAL A 534 -9.72 -11.02 2.20
N GLN A 535 -10.46 -9.93 2.23
CA GLN A 535 -10.67 -9.11 1.06
C GLN A 535 -9.40 -8.36 0.68
N LEU A 536 -9.07 -8.37 -0.61
CA LEU A 536 -7.96 -7.62 -1.18
C LEU A 536 -8.50 -6.52 -2.10
N ILE A 537 -8.09 -5.31 -1.84
CA ILE A 537 -8.32 -4.15 -2.71
C ILE A 537 -7.01 -3.40 -2.90
N GLY A 538 -6.91 -2.54 -3.90
CA GLY A 538 -5.70 -1.74 -4.06
C GLY A 538 -5.73 -0.84 -5.29
N GLU A 539 -4.65 -0.14 -5.46
CA GLU A 539 -4.44 0.80 -6.57
C GLU A 539 -3.89 0.08 -7.80
N GLY A 540 -4.78 -0.20 -8.73
CA GLY A 540 -4.46 -0.90 -9.98
C GLY A 540 -3.97 0.03 -11.10
N TRP A 541 -3.17 1.04 -10.78
CA TRP A 541 -2.70 2.02 -11.77
C TRP A 541 -1.66 1.43 -12.71
N ASN A 542 -1.74 1.81 -13.98
CA ASN A 542 -0.84 1.36 -15.05
C ASN A 542 0.18 2.46 -15.38
N PHE A 543 1.34 2.43 -14.74
CA PHE A 543 2.41 3.40 -14.97
C PHE A 543 3.79 2.85 -14.59
N GLY A 544 4.84 3.65 -14.80
CA GLY A 544 6.20 3.35 -14.43
C GLY A 544 6.87 2.30 -15.34
N GLU A 545 7.93 1.67 -14.85
CA GLU A 545 8.74 0.69 -15.58
C GLU A 545 8.03 -0.63 -15.85
N VAL A 546 6.90 -0.85 -15.18
CA VAL A 546 6.06 -2.04 -15.35
C VAL A 546 4.85 -1.80 -16.26
N ALA A 547 4.65 -0.56 -16.69
CA ALA A 547 3.49 -0.16 -17.48
C ALA A 547 3.29 -1.06 -18.72
N ASP A 548 2.02 -1.28 -19.08
CA ASP A 548 1.60 -2.06 -20.25
C ASP A 548 2.14 -3.50 -20.27
N GLY A 549 2.42 -4.03 -19.07
CA GLY A 549 2.92 -5.39 -18.91
C GLY A 549 4.37 -5.59 -19.38
N LYS A 550 5.18 -4.55 -19.45
CA LYS A 550 6.56 -4.61 -19.94
C LYS A 550 7.42 -5.66 -19.24
N ARG A 551 7.27 -5.83 -17.93
CA ARG A 551 8.05 -6.81 -17.14
C ARG A 551 7.25 -8.07 -16.81
N PHE A 552 5.96 -7.93 -16.56
CA PHE A 552 5.04 -8.99 -16.18
C PHE A 552 3.59 -8.50 -16.34
N VAL A 553 2.62 -9.41 -16.29
CA VAL A 553 1.21 -9.02 -16.21
C VAL A 553 0.97 -8.37 -14.84
N GLN A 554 0.75 -7.06 -14.85
CA GLN A 554 0.52 -6.25 -13.66
C GLN A 554 -0.80 -6.63 -12.96
N ALA A 555 -0.88 -6.38 -11.65
CA ALA A 555 -2.15 -6.39 -10.91
C ALA A 555 -2.89 -5.04 -11.12
N SER A 556 -3.25 -4.75 -12.36
CA SER A 556 -3.93 -3.52 -12.78
C SER A 556 -5.44 -3.69 -12.92
N GLN A 557 -6.17 -2.58 -13.06
CA GLN A 557 -7.64 -2.59 -13.19
C GLN A 557 -8.15 -3.60 -14.20
N LEU A 558 -7.61 -3.62 -15.42
CA LEU A 558 -8.07 -4.53 -16.47
C LEU A 558 -7.57 -5.96 -16.31
N SER A 559 -6.35 -6.15 -15.85
CA SER A 559 -5.74 -7.47 -15.77
C SER A 559 -6.30 -8.31 -14.62
N LEU A 560 -6.84 -7.68 -13.57
CA LEU A 560 -7.44 -8.38 -12.41
C LEU A 560 -8.86 -8.87 -12.63
N ASN A 561 -9.46 -8.62 -13.80
CA ASN A 561 -10.79 -9.14 -14.12
C ASN A 561 -10.91 -10.66 -13.86
N GLY A 562 -11.93 -11.06 -13.13
CA GLY A 562 -12.25 -12.45 -12.77
C GLY A 562 -11.46 -12.98 -11.57
N THR A 563 -10.66 -12.15 -10.89
CA THR A 563 -9.90 -12.56 -9.70
C THR A 563 -10.65 -12.31 -8.38
N GLY A 564 -11.61 -11.40 -8.38
CA GLY A 564 -12.28 -10.89 -7.18
C GLY A 564 -11.47 -9.87 -6.39
N ILE A 565 -10.23 -9.55 -6.80
CA ILE A 565 -9.41 -8.50 -6.19
C ILE A 565 -9.92 -7.14 -6.68
N GLY A 566 -10.25 -6.25 -5.75
CA GLY A 566 -10.83 -4.94 -6.06
C GLY A 566 -9.79 -3.88 -6.41
N THR A 567 -10.15 -2.98 -7.33
CA THR A 567 -9.29 -1.83 -7.66
C THR A 567 -10.06 -0.52 -7.55
N PHE A 568 -9.39 0.54 -7.12
CA PHE A 568 -9.96 1.88 -7.06
C PHE A 568 -10.40 2.36 -8.45
N SER A 569 -11.61 2.95 -8.52
CA SER A 569 -12.20 3.45 -9.75
C SER A 569 -12.07 4.97 -9.84
N ASP A 570 -11.23 5.44 -10.74
CA ASP A 570 -11.05 6.86 -11.06
C ASP A 570 -12.20 7.45 -11.89
N ARG A 571 -12.99 6.62 -12.62
CA ARG A 571 -14.00 7.06 -13.57
C ARG A 571 -15.05 7.99 -12.92
N ALA A 572 -15.70 7.49 -11.87
CA ALA A 572 -16.70 8.27 -11.14
C ALA A 572 -16.05 9.36 -10.30
N ARG A 573 -14.89 9.09 -9.67
CA ARG A 573 -14.16 10.09 -8.87
C ARG A 573 -13.92 11.36 -9.68
N ASP A 574 -13.32 11.24 -10.87
CA ASP A 574 -12.96 12.36 -11.71
C ASP A 574 -14.20 13.10 -12.24
N ALA A 575 -15.23 12.36 -12.64
CA ALA A 575 -16.49 12.97 -13.08
C ALA A 575 -17.18 13.73 -11.96
N VAL A 576 -17.17 13.22 -10.74
CA VAL A 576 -17.82 13.82 -9.56
C VAL A 576 -17.07 15.05 -9.06
N ARG A 577 -15.74 14.90 -8.81
CA ARG A 577 -14.89 15.98 -8.30
C ARG A 577 -14.59 17.04 -9.34
N GLY A 578 -14.44 16.60 -10.59
CA GLY A 578 -13.89 17.36 -11.70
C GLY A 578 -12.36 17.34 -11.73
N GLY A 579 -11.82 17.29 -12.94
CA GLY A 579 -10.37 17.21 -13.14
C GLY A 579 -9.76 15.86 -12.81
N ALA A 580 -8.45 15.85 -12.60
CA ALA A 580 -7.67 14.68 -12.28
C ALA A 580 -6.81 14.92 -11.03
N ALA A 581 -6.25 13.84 -10.45
CA ALA A 581 -5.44 13.89 -9.23
C ALA A 581 -4.20 14.81 -9.33
N GLY A 582 -3.64 14.99 -10.53
CA GLY A 582 -2.44 15.81 -10.77
C GLY A 582 -2.70 17.28 -11.08
N ASP A 583 -3.95 17.75 -11.04
CA ASP A 583 -4.26 19.14 -11.40
C ASP A 583 -3.69 20.14 -10.39
N ALA A 584 -3.25 21.29 -10.90
CA ALA A 584 -2.68 22.40 -10.14
C ALA A 584 -3.00 23.73 -10.84
N GLY A 585 -2.81 24.85 -10.14
CA GLY A 585 -3.04 26.18 -10.69
C GLY A 585 -4.50 26.42 -11.07
N ASP A 586 -4.71 27.09 -12.20
CA ASP A 586 -6.04 27.44 -12.70
C ASP A 586 -6.95 26.24 -12.92
N LYS A 587 -6.40 25.06 -13.22
CA LYS A 587 -7.16 23.82 -13.42
C LYS A 587 -7.94 23.40 -12.18
N LEU A 588 -7.47 23.76 -10.98
CA LEU A 588 -8.20 23.49 -9.73
C LEU A 588 -9.58 24.18 -9.71
N PHE A 589 -9.73 25.30 -10.43
CA PHE A 589 -10.98 26.05 -10.56
C PHE A 589 -11.74 25.71 -11.86
N GLU A 590 -11.02 25.69 -12.97
CA GLU A 590 -11.61 25.53 -14.32
C GLU A 590 -12.30 24.17 -14.49
N LEU A 591 -11.71 23.12 -13.94
CA LEU A 591 -12.18 21.76 -14.15
C LEU A 591 -13.23 21.35 -13.09
N GLN A 592 -14.37 22.04 -13.09
CA GLN A 592 -15.51 21.66 -12.25
C GLN A 592 -16.02 20.25 -12.64
N GLY A 593 -16.54 19.52 -11.64
CA GLY A 593 -17.15 18.21 -11.82
C GLY A 593 -18.68 18.25 -11.73
N TYR A 594 -19.27 17.09 -11.78
CA TYR A 594 -20.71 16.91 -11.79
C TYR A 594 -21.42 17.51 -10.58
N ILE A 595 -20.80 17.43 -9.36
CA ILE A 595 -21.45 17.94 -8.13
C ILE A 595 -21.21 19.42 -7.87
N ASN A 596 -20.15 20.00 -8.43
CA ASN A 596 -19.65 21.31 -8.01
C ASN A 596 -19.77 22.41 -9.06
N GLY A 597 -20.65 22.21 -10.06
CA GLY A 597 -21.12 23.30 -10.88
C GLY A 597 -20.78 23.27 -12.37
N LEU A 598 -20.21 22.13 -12.88
CA LEU A 598 -19.89 21.98 -14.29
C LEU A 598 -21.08 22.41 -15.17
N VAL A 599 -20.94 23.46 -15.92
CA VAL A 599 -21.93 24.11 -16.82
C VAL A 599 -23.11 24.79 -16.08
N PHE A 600 -23.70 24.15 -15.07
CA PHE A 600 -24.96 24.62 -14.45
C PHE A 600 -24.78 25.71 -13.37
N ASP A 601 -23.60 25.78 -12.76
CA ASP A 601 -23.23 26.75 -11.73
C ASP A 601 -21.72 27.09 -11.82
N PRO A 602 -21.26 27.68 -12.95
CA PRO A 602 -19.84 27.92 -13.19
C PRO A 602 -19.26 28.91 -12.19
N ASN A 603 -18.04 28.64 -11.72
CA ASN A 603 -17.26 29.61 -10.97
C ASN A 603 -16.63 30.65 -11.90
N ALA A 604 -15.94 31.64 -11.33
CA ALA A 604 -15.40 32.77 -12.10
C ALA A 604 -14.32 32.37 -13.12
N LEU A 605 -13.67 31.22 -12.97
CA LEU A 605 -12.57 30.74 -13.83
C LEU A 605 -12.96 29.59 -14.76
N ALA A 606 -14.13 28.97 -14.55
CA ALA A 606 -14.55 27.78 -15.30
C ALA A 606 -14.76 28.03 -16.80
N GLY A 607 -14.88 29.30 -17.20
CA GLY A 607 -15.15 29.66 -18.61
C GLY A 607 -16.50 29.12 -19.10
N THR A 608 -16.72 29.21 -20.42
CA THR A 608 -17.92 28.64 -21.05
C THR A 608 -17.61 27.20 -21.46
N ARG A 609 -18.31 26.25 -20.86
CA ARG A 609 -18.21 24.82 -21.17
C ARG A 609 -19.45 24.38 -21.96
N PRO A 610 -19.31 23.49 -22.97
CA PRO A 610 -20.44 22.94 -23.67
C PRO A 610 -21.26 22.02 -22.79
N MET A 611 -22.58 21.96 -23.04
CA MET A 611 -23.50 21.09 -22.32
C MET A 611 -23.12 19.60 -22.43
N SER A 612 -22.41 19.23 -23.52
CA SER A 612 -21.89 17.87 -23.68
C SER A 612 -20.97 17.42 -22.55
N ASP A 613 -20.21 18.34 -21.94
CA ASP A 613 -19.29 18.01 -20.85
C ASP A 613 -20.06 17.56 -19.58
N LEU A 614 -21.15 18.27 -19.26
CA LEU A 614 -22.02 17.90 -18.15
C LEU A 614 -22.74 16.57 -18.42
N LEU A 615 -23.21 16.37 -19.65
CA LEU A 615 -23.87 15.14 -20.06
C LEU A 615 -22.91 13.94 -20.00
N GLN A 616 -21.65 14.13 -20.43
CA GLN A 616 -20.61 13.09 -20.35
C GLN A 616 -20.27 12.79 -18.88
N ALA A 617 -20.13 13.82 -18.03
CA ALA A 617 -19.91 13.63 -16.61
C ALA A 617 -21.06 12.83 -15.95
N ALA A 618 -22.32 13.13 -16.32
CA ALA A 618 -23.47 12.36 -15.88
C ALA A 618 -23.39 10.88 -16.29
N ASP A 619 -22.94 10.58 -17.52
CA ASP A 619 -22.72 9.20 -17.96
C ASP A 619 -21.61 8.52 -17.14
N MET A 620 -20.48 9.20 -16.86
CA MET A 620 -19.42 8.65 -16.01
C MET A 620 -19.86 8.42 -14.56
N VAL A 621 -20.73 9.27 -14.01
CA VAL A 621 -21.36 9.02 -12.70
C VAL A 621 -22.20 7.73 -12.75
N ARG A 622 -22.97 7.50 -13.82
CA ARG A 622 -23.73 6.26 -14.01
C ARG A 622 -22.83 5.04 -14.15
N VAL A 623 -21.67 5.19 -14.79
CA VAL A 623 -20.64 4.12 -14.86
C VAL A 623 -20.24 3.68 -13.45
N GLY A 624 -19.91 4.64 -12.55
CA GLY A 624 -19.57 4.34 -11.16
C GLY A 624 -20.73 3.74 -10.38
N LEU A 625 -21.93 4.31 -10.52
CA LEU A 625 -23.16 3.79 -9.89
C LEU A 625 -23.48 2.34 -10.31
N ALA A 626 -23.10 1.94 -11.53
CA ALA A 626 -23.20 0.56 -12.02
C ALA A 626 -21.98 -0.30 -11.63
N GLY A 627 -21.09 0.17 -10.72
CA GLY A 627 -19.90 -0.57 -10.27
C GLY A 627 -18.85 -0.74 -11.36
N SER A 628 -18.79 0.16 -12.34
CA SER A 628 -17.87 0.07 -13.49
C SER A 628 -17.89 -1.29 -14.20
N VAL A 629 -19.03 -2.03 -14.13
CA VAL A 629 -19.19 -3.37 -14.71
C VAL A 629 -19.19 -3.28 -16.23
N ARG A 630 -18.22 -3.91 -16.85
CA ARG A 630 -17.93 -3.82 -18.29
C ARG A 630 -19.05 -4.28 -19.22
N SER A 631 -19.89 -5.21 -18.77
CA SER A 631 -21.01 -5.79 -19.54
C SER A 631 -22.33 -5.03 -19.39
N TYR A 632 -22.41 -4.07 -18.44
CA TYR A 632 -23.62 -3.28 -18.24
C TYR A 632 -23.90 -2.39 -19.46
N ARG A 633 -25.20 -2.26 -19.83
CA ARG A 633 -25.66 -1.44 -20.96
C ARG A 633 -26.21 -0.11 -20.49
N LEU A 634 -25.62 0.98 -20.97
CA LEU A 634 -26.04 2.35 -20.68
C LEU A 634 -26.48 3.04 -21.97
N GLN A 635 -27.66 3.67 -21.96
CA GLN A 635 -28.00 4.66 -22.98
C GLN A 635 -27.23 5.96 -22.69
N THR A 636 -26.25 6.26 -23.50
CA THR A 636 -25.40 7.45 -23.34
C THR A 636 -26.14 8.71 -23.77
N HIS A 637 -25.59 9.86 -23.40
CA HIS A 637 -26.11 11.16 -23.80
C HIS A 637 -26.20 11.34 -25.33
N HIS A 638 -25.47 10.58 -26.12
CA HIS A 638 -25.59 10.55 -27.58
C HIS A 638 -26.81 9.76 -28.10
N GLY A 639 -27.61 9.15 -27.22
CA GLY A 639 -28.76 8.34 -27.55
C GLY A 639 -28.48 6.85 -27.85
N ALA A 640 -27.24 6.49 -28.11
CA ALA A 640 -26.84 5.11 -28.34
C ALA A 640 -26.75 4.31 -27.04
N THR A 641 -27.23 3.09 -27.01
CA THR A 641 -27.01 2.13 -25.93
C THR A 641 -25.67 1.41 -26.16
N ARG A 642 -24.74 1.56 -25.23
CA ARG A 642 -23.40 0.96 -25.30
C ARG A 642 -23.12 0.10 -24.06
N LEU A 643 -22.24 -0.90 -24.21
CA LEU A 643 -21.64 -1.55 -23.06
C LEU A 643 -20.66 -0.58 -22.38
N LEU A 644 -20.55 -0.61 -21.06
CA LEU A 644 -19.63 0.31 -20.37
C LEU A 644 -18.17 0.13 -20.83
N LYS A 645 -17.78 -1.08 -21.23
CA LYS A 645 -16.44 -1.33 -21.80
C LYS A 645 -16.18 -0.60 -23.14
N ASP A 646 -17.25 -0.23 -23.86
CA ASP A 646 -17.17 0.44 -25.17
C ASP A 646 -17.36 1.98 -25.05
N ILE A 647 -17.48 2.49 -23.84
CA ILE A 647 -17.51 3.91 -23.54
C ILE A 647 -16.08 4.34 -23.26
N ASP A 648 -15.62 5.40 -23.93
CA ASP A 648 -14.28 5.93 -23.74
C ASP A 648 -14.16 6.71 -22.43
N TYR A 649 -13.06 6.48 -21.73
CA TYR A 649 -12.58 7.27 -20.60
C TYR A 649 -11.09 7.55 -20.79
N ASN A 650 -10.76 8.70 -21.35
CA ASN A 650 -9.37 9.12 -21.60
C ASN A 650 -8.53 8.04 -22.33
N GLY A 651 -9.07 7.42 -23.35
CA GLY A 651 -8.43 6.36 -24.13
C GLY A 651 -8.48 4.97 -23.49
N GLN A 652 -9.20 4.82 -22.38
CA GLN A 652 -9.42 3.54 -21.68
C GLN A 652 -10.91 3.20 -21.66
N SER A 653 -11.24 1.93 -21.37
CA SER A 653 -12.63 1.52 -21.12
C SER A 653 -13.18 2.15 -19.84
N ALA A 654 -14.33 2.81 -19.91
CA ALA A 654 -15.03 3.30 -18.72
C ALA A 654 -15.46 2.14 -17.81
N GLY A 655 -16.05 1.09 -18.37
CA GLY A 655 -16.33 -0.16 -17.65
C GLY A 655 -15.15 -1.11 -17.72
N TYR A 656 -14.49 -1.36 -16.62
CA TYR A 656 -13.31 -2.22 -16.55
C TYR A 656 -13.50 -3.49 -15.72
N ALA A 657 -14.39 -3.48 -14.73
CA ALA A 657 -14.62 -4.60 -13.82
C ALA A 657 -15.50 -5.69 -14.45
N SER A 658 -15.16 -6.96 -14.30
CA SER A 658 -16.03 -8.08 -14.70
C SER A 658 -17.14 -8.34 -13.70
N GLU A 659 -16.87 -8.09 -12.42
CA GLU A 659 -17.81 -8.25 -11.32
C GLU A 659 -17.79 -7.03 -10.40
N PRO A 660 -18.88 -6.67 -9.73
CA PRO A 660 -18.92 -5.49 -8.86
C PRO A 660 -17.96 -5.56 -7.67
N ALA A 661 -17.57 -6.76 -7.23
CA ALA A 661 -16.57 -6.94 -6.19
C ALA A 661 -15.18 -6.38 -6.58
N GLU A 662 -14.91 -6.25 -7.88
CA GLU A 662 -13.63 -5.77 -8.40
C GLU A 662 -13.55 -4.24 -8.51
N ALA A 663 -14.63 -3.52 -8.18
CA ALA A 663 -14.68 -2.06 -8.21
C ALA A 663 -14.74 -1.48 -6.79
N VAL A 664 -13.80 -0.61 -6.46
CA VAL A 664 -13.78 0.20 -5.25
C VAL A 664 -14.13 1.64 -5.64
N ASN A 665 -15.32 2.05 -5.26
CA ASN A 665 -15.80 3.40 -5.54
C ASN A 665 -15.37 4.34 -4.42
N TYR A 666 -14.84 5.50 -4.78
CA TYR A 666 -14.43 6.54 -3.86
C TYR A 666 -14.54 7.92 -4.51
N ILE A 667 -14.66 8.95 -3.72
CA ILE A 667 -14.68 10.34 -4.17
C ILE A 667 -13.48 11.07 -3.62
N GLU A 668 -13.03 10.71 -2.43
CA GLU A 668 -11.79 11.12 -1.81
C GLU A 668 -11.17 9.97 -1.03
N ASN A 669 -9.88 10.03 -0.82
CA ASN A 669 -9.09 9.24 0.12
C ASN A 669 -8.06 10.17 0.79
N HIS A 670 -7.03 9.61 1.43
CA HIS A 670 -5.97 10.43 2.05
C HIS A 670 -5.17 11.25 1.01
N ASP A 671 -5.04 10.75 -0.23
CA ASP A 671 -4.33 11.43 -1.33
C ASP A 671 -5.08 12.66 -1.84
N ASN A 672 -4.33 13.68 -2.20
CA ASN A 672 -4.82 14.96 -2.70
C ASN A 672 -5.68 15.73 -1.67
N GLN A 673 -6.34 16.79 -2.13
CA GLN A 673 -7.23 17.60 -1.29
C GLN A 673 -8.43 16.78 -0.83
N THR A 674 -8.90 17.01 0.39
CA THR A 674 -10.20 16.50 0.83
C THR A 674 -11.32 16.96 -0.10
N LEU A 675 -12.47 16.29 -0.07
CA LEU A 675 -13.63 16.71 -0.87
C LEU A 675 -14.09 18.12 -0.50
N TYR A 676 -13.98 18.48 0.79
CA TYR A 676 -14.24 19.83 1.25
C TYR A 676 -13.29 20.84 0.60
N ASP A 677 -12.01 20.59 0.68
CA ASP A 677 -10.97 21.48 0.16
C ASP A 677 -11.04 21.64 -1.35
N ILE A 678 -11.25 20.56 -2.11
CA ILE A 678 -11.41 20.68 -3.56
C ILE A 678 -12.69 21.43 -3.95
N ASN A 679 -13.77 21.31 -3.18
CA ASN A 679 -15.00 22.06 -3.38
C ASN A 679 -14.84 23.54 -3.02
N VAL A 680 -13.86 23.92 -2.20
CA VAL A 680 -13.53 25.34 -1.97
C VAL A 680 -13.01 25.97 -3.26
N PHE A 681 -12.16 25.29 -4.02
CA PHE A 681 -11.66 25.79 -5.32
C PHE A 681 -12.76 25.82 -6.39
N LYS A 682 -13.59 24.79 -6.45
CA LYS A 682 -14.47 24.52 -7.61
C LYS A 682 -15.84 25.18 -7.51
N LEU A 683 -16.41 25.32 -6.33
CA LEU A 683 -17.72 25.97 -6.19
C LEU A 683 -17.60 27.50 -6.30
N PRO A 684 -18.60 28.19 -6.87
CA PRO A 684 -18.69 29.65 -6.81
C PRO A 684 -18.50 30.15 -5.37
N LEU A 685 -17.74 31.23 -5.20
CA LEU A 685 -17.48 31.79 -3.87
C LEU A 685 -18.76 32.22 -3.13
N ALA A 686 -19.81 32.60 -3.86
CA ALA A 686 -21.11 32.95 -3.34
C ALA A 686 -21.92 31.75 -2.81
N THR A 687 -21.47 30.52 -3.02
CA THR A 687 -22.16 29.34 -2.48
C THR A 687 -22.08 29.33 -0.96
N SER A 688 -23.22 29.31 -0.29
CA SER A 688 -23.31 29.31 1.18
C SER A 688 -22.64 28.09 1.82
N ALA A 689 -22.16 28.21 3.05
CA ALA A 689 -21.57 27.09 3.80
C ALA A 689 -22.56 25.91 3.91
N ALA A 690 -23.82 26.15 4.14
CA ALA A 690 -24.86 25.13 4.17
C ALA A 690 -25.03 24.40 2.83
N ASP A 691 -24.95 25.12 1.70
CA ASP A 691 -25.02 24.47 0.39
C ASP A 691 -23.71 23.76 0.02
N ARG A 692 -22.53 24.24 0.47
CA ARG A 692 -21.25 23.52 0.36
C ARG A 692 -21.30 22.17 1.10
N ALA A 693 -21.87 22.13 2.32
CA ALA A 693 -22.11 20.91 3.06
C ALA A 693 -23.03 19.93 2.29
N ARG A 694 -24.06 20.45 1.59
CA ARG A 694 -24.92 19.64 0.74
C ARG A 694 -24.20 19.05 -0.47
N VAL A 695 -23.36 19.84 -1.15
CA VAL A 695 -22.56 19.39 -2.28
C VAL A 695 -21.61 18.27 -1.84
N GLN A 696 -20.98 18.39 -0.67
CA GLN A 696 -20.18 17.32 -0.08
C GLN A 696 -21.01 16.03 0.08
N MET A 697 -22.22 16.15 0.61
CA MET A 697 -23.10 14.99 0.83
C MET A 697 -23.67 14.41 -0.48
N LEU A 698 -23.73 15.17 -1.56
CA LEU A 698 -24.03 14.62 -2.90
C LEU A 698 -22.91 13.68 -3.39
N GLY A 699 -21.65 14.06 -3.20
CA GLY A 699 -20.51 13.18 -3.46
C GLY A 699 -20.58 11.90 -2.63
N ALA A 700 -20.82 12.03 -1.32
CA ALA A 700 -20.98 10.87 -0.44
C ALA A 700 -22.18 9.99 -0.85
N ALA A 701 -23.30 10.58 -1.33
CA ALA A 701 -24.46 9.84 -1.79
C ALA A 701 -24.15 9.03 -3.08
N ILE A 702 -23.46 9.62 -4.05
CA ILE A 702 -23.02 8.90 -5.26
C ILE A 702 -22.21 7.68 -4.86
N ASN A 703 -21.26 7.83 -3.96
CA ASN A 703 -20.45 6.72 -3.48
C ASN A 703 -21.28 5.68 -2.71
N ALA A 704 -22.16 6.12 -1.80
CA ALA A 704 -23.03 5.24 -1.01
C ALA A 704 -24.01 4.43 -1.87
N PHE A 705 -24.47 4.96 -3.01
CA PHE A 705 -25.41 4.29 -3.89
C PHE A 705 -24.76 3.49 -5.01
N SER A 706 -23.42 3.59 -5.18
CA SER A 706 -22.67 2.81 -6.17
C SER A 706 -22.67 1.32 -5.84
N GLN A 707 -22.77 0.50 -6.89
CA GLN A 707 -22.53 -0.94 -6.79
C GLN A 707 -21.02 -1.19 -6.61
N GLY A 708 -20.66 -2.26 -5.90
CA GLY A 708 -19.27 -2.54 -5.49
C GLY A 708 -18.95 -2.07 -4.09
N VAL A 709 -17.65 -1.93 -3.78
CA VAL A 709 -17.18 -1.44 -2.49
C VAL A 709 -17.37 0.08 -2.41
N ALA A 710 -17.87 0.58 -1.29
CA ALA A 710 -17.95 2.02 -1.02
C ALA A 710 -16.84 2.42 -0.05
N TYR A 711 -15.92 3.27 -0.49
CA TYR A 711 -14.73 3.68 0.26
C TYR A 711 -14.80 5.18 0.59
N PHE A 712 -14.68 5.55 1.85
CA PHE A 712 -14.78 6.91 2.35
C PHE A 712 -13.55 7.27 3.16
N HIS A 713 -13.13 8.52 3.10
CA HIS A 713 -12.06 9.08 3.90
C HIS A 713 -12.57 9.58 5.26
N ALA A 714 -11.82 9.39 6.33
CA ALA A 714 -12.18 9.88 7.67
C ALA A 714 -12.26 11.40 7.68
N GLY A 715 -13.44 11.89 8.07
CA GLY A 715 -13.75 13.31 8.09
C GLY A 715 -14.59 13.79 6.90
N VAL A 716 -14.88 12.95 5.89
CA VAL A 716 -15.82 13.31 4.82
C VAL A 716 -17.18 13.75 5.38
N ASP A 717 -17.61 13.13 6.44
CA ASP A 717 -18.87 13.37 7.13
C ASP A 717 -18.80 14.52 8.15
N THR A 718 -17.62 15.03 8.45
CA THR A 718 -17.41 16.20 9.31
C THR A 718 -16.87 17.41 8.55
N LEU A 719 -16.91 17.37 7.22
CA LEU A 719 -16.40 18.43 6.32
C LEU A 719 -14.91 18.72 6.55
N ARG A 720 -14.12 17.71 6.93
CA ARG A 720 -12.70 17.86 7.25
C ARG A 720 -11.97 18.65 6.18
N SER A 721 -11.19 19.65 6.60
CA SER A 721 -10.25 20.39 5.78
C SER A 721 -8.82 20.10 6.24
N LYS A 722 -7.91 20.06 5.31
CA LYS A 722 -6.46 20.05 5.54
C LYS A 722 -5.86 21.41 5.17
N SER A 723 -6.67 22.49 5.31
CA SER A 723 -6.27 23.86 4.94
C SER A 723 -5.79 23.97 3.48
N LEU A 724 -6.51 23.29 2.56
CA LEU A 724 -6.25 23.21 1.12
C LEU A 724 -4.95 22.46 0.75
N ASP A 725 -4.33 21.73 1.67
CA ASP A 725 -3.15 20.94 1.39
C ASP A 725 -3.46 19.82 0.38
N ARG A 726 -2.67 19.80 -0.72
CA ARG A 726 -2.82 18.78 -1.76
C ARG A 726 -2.11 17.47 -1.42
N ASN A 727 -1.13 17.49 -0.50
CA ASN A 727 -0.28 16.35 -0.19
C ASN A 727 0.20 16.39 1.26
N SER A 728 -0.67 16.03 2.18
CA SER A 728 -0.43 16.22 3.61
C SER A 728 0.35 15.08 4.29
N PHE A 729 1.05 14.22 3.53
CA PHE A 729 1.71 13.02 4.04
C PHE A 729 2.73 13.31 5.16
N ASN A 730 3.38 14.46 5.10
CA ASN A 730 4.36 14.93 6.08
C ASN A 730 4.09 16.37 6.53
N SER A 731 2.82 16.76 6.61
CA SER A 731 2.40 18.13 6.99
C SER A 731 2.13 18.27 8.49
N GLY A 732 2.57 17.30 9.28
CA GLY A 732 2.43 17.31 10.74
C GLY A 732 0.99 17.14 11.23
N ASP A 733 0.84 17.05 12.54
CA ASP A 733 -0.47 16.92 13.19
C ASP A 733 -1.38 18.11 12.88
N TRP A 734 -0.82 19.31 12.69
CA TRP A 734 -1.60 20.54 12.57
C TRP A 734 -2.52 20.55 11.35
N PHE A 735 -2.03 20.13 10.18
CA PHE A 735 -2.82 20.10 8.95
C PHE A 735 -3.63 18.80 8.78
N ASN A 736 -3.41 17.81 9.62
CA ASN A 736 -4.08 16.52 9.57
C ASN A 736 -5.10 16.29 10.69
N ARG A 737 -5.51 17.34 11.41
CA ARG A 737 -6.47 17.26 12.51
C ARG A 737 -7.84 16.78 12.07
N ILE A 738 -8.51 16.08 13.00
CA ILE A 738 -9.94 15.76 12.93
C ILE A 738 -10.59 16.24 14.23
N ASP A 739 -11.75 16.91 14.13
CA ASP A 739 -12.53 17.30 15.30
C ASP A 739 -13.78 16.43 15.49
N TRP A 740 -13.69 15.48 16.39
CA TRP A 740 -14.80 14.64 16.78
C TRP A 740 -15.81 15.32 17.75
N SER A 741 -15.60 16.59 18.13
CA SER A 741 -16.57 17.40 18.83
C SER A 741 -17.55 18.10 17.90
N TYR A 742 -17.26 18.11 16.60
CA TYR A 742 -18.05 18.72 15.52
C TYR A 742 -18.18 20.24 15.64
N GLN A 743 -17.18 20.91 16.24
CA GLN A 743 -17.18 22.36 16.41
C GLN A 743 -16.36 23.08 15.35
N ASP A 744 -15.35 22.41 14.78
CA ASP A 744 -14.45 22.96 13.76
C ASP A 744 -14.14 21.91 12.68
N ASN A 745 -13.84 22.36 11.46
CA ASN A 745 -13.34 21.51 10.39
C ASN A 745 -11.88 21.78 10.02
N TYR A 746 -11.25 22.70 10.72
CA TYR A 746 -9.88 23.18 10.55
C TYR A 746 -9.57 23.88 9.22
N PHE A 747 -10.56 24.33 8.47
CA PHE A 747 -10.35 25.24 7.35
C PHE A 747 -9.79 26.58 7.82
N GLY A 748 -8.80 27.13 7.11
CA GLY A 748 -8.18 28.42 7.43
C GLY A 748 -7.34 28.36 8.70
N THR A 749 -6.50 27.36 8.85
CA THR A 749 -5.57 27.20 9.99
C THR A 749 -4.12 27.44 9.61
N GLY A 750 -3.87 28.25 8.60
CA GLY A 750 -2.58 28.58 8.03
C GLY A 750 -2.41 28.06 6.60
N ALA A 751 -1.48 28.64 5.85
CA ALA A 751 -1.07 28.16 4.54
C ALA A 751 -0.53 26.70 4.65
N PRO A 752 -0.87 25.80 3.73
CA PRO A 752 -0.31 24.45 3.71
C PRO A 752 1.20 24.48 3.34
N PRO A 753 1.98 23.40 3.59
CA PRO A 753 3.42 23.40 3.30
C PRO A 753 3.77 23.81 1.87
N ALA A 754 4.73 24.73 1.75
CA ALA A 754 5.09 25.37 0.48
C ALA A 754 5.69 24.39 -0.55
N GLY A 755 6.29 23.27 -0.10
CA GLY A 755 6.93 22.30 -0.99
C GLY A 755 5.97 21.80 -2.07
N ASP A 756 4.77 21.40 -1.67
CA ASP A 756 3.74 20.88 -2.58
C ASP A 756 2.72 21.95 -3.01
N ASN A 757 2.54 23.02 -2.24
CA ASN A 757 1.43 23.97 -2.41
C ASN A 757 1.87 25.40 -2.78
N GLY A 758 3.15 25.72 -2.63
CA GLY A 758 3.64 27.11 -2.76
C GLY A 758 3.41 27.72 -4.12
N ALA A 759 3.45 26.93 -5.19
CA ALA A 759 3.15 27.39 -6.54
C ALA A 759 1.70 27.92 -6.68
N ASP A 760 0.78 27.42 -5.86
CA ASP A 760 -0.64 27.75 -5.88
C ASP A 760 -1.03 28.78 -4.78
N TYR A 761 -0.10 29.35 -4.02
CA TYR A 761 -0.39 30.29 -2.94
C TYR A 761 -1.15 31.55 -3.39
N ALA A 762 -0.93 32.01 -4.62
CA ALA A 762 -1.70 33.12 -5.16
C ALA A 762 -3.22 32.87 -5.14
N TRP A 763 -3.62 31.59 -5.22
CA TRP A 763 -4.99 31.13 -5.14
C TRP A 763 -5.41 30.71 -3.74
N ILE A 764 -4.53 29.99 -3.04
CA ILE A 764 -4.80 29.38 -1.74
C ILE A 764 -5.00 30.45 -0.65
N LEU A 765 -4.10 31.42 -0.54
CA LEU A 765 -4.11 32.38 0.57
C LEU A 765 -5.38 33.24 0.63
N PRO A 766 -5.89 33.81 -0.49
CA PRO A 766 -7.15 34.55 -0.48
C PRO A 766 -8.36 33.68 -0.08
N LEU A 767 -8.35 32.38 -0.41
CA LEU A 767 -9.41 31.47 -0.03
C LEU A 767 -9.38 31.20 1.47
N LEU A 768 -8.21 30.92 2.03
CA LEU A 768 -8.03 30.66 3.47
C LEU A 768 -8.39 31.88 4.33
N ALA A 769 -8.12 33.09 3.83
CA ALA A 769 -8.46 34.35 4.49
C ALA A 769 -9.96 34.64 4.48
N ASN A 770 -10.76 33.93 3.66
CA ASN A 770 -12.19 34.20 3.51
C ASN A 770 -13.04 33.43 4.55
N PRO A 771 -13.53 34.07 5.62
CA PRO A 771 -14.28 33.41 6.68
C PRO A 771 -15.63 32.84 6.22
N ALA A 772 -16.19 33.32 5.10
CA ALA A 772 -17.44 32.79 4.55
C ALA A 772 -17.34 31.38 4.02
N LEU A 773 -16.12 30.90 3.78
CA LEU A 773 -15.85 29.53 3.33
C LEU A 773 -15.77 28.54 4.50
N LYS A 774 -15.56 28.99 5.73
CA LYS A 774 -15.50 28.11 6.90
C LYS A 774 -16.93 27.67 7.32
N PRO A 775 -17.19 26.35 7.47
CA PRO A 775 -18.51 25.89 7.88
C PRO A 775 -18.77 26.19 9.34
N LEU A 776 -20.06 26.39 9.67
CA LEU A 776 -20.51 26.48 11.04
C LEU A 776 -20.68 25.09 11.66
N PRO A 777 -20.67 24.96 13.00
CA PRO A 777 -20.96 23.69 13.66
C PRO A 777 -22.28 23.03 13.22
N ALA A 778 -23.28 23.85 12.86
CA ALA A 778 -24.54 23.35 12.32
C ALA A 778 -24.39 22.67 10.94
N ASP A 779 -23.51 23.18 10.09
CA ASP A 779 -23.23 22.60 8.77
C ASP A 779 -22.46 21.26 8.92
N ILE A 780 -21.54 21.19 9.88
CA ILE A 780 -20.80 19.96 10.23
C ILE A 780 -21.77 18.91 10.77
N ALA A 781 -22.65 19.31 11.71
CA ALA A 781 -23.67 18.42 12.26
C ALA A 781 -24.63 17.91 11.19
N PHE A 782 -25.03 18.78 10.25
CA PHE A 782 -25.86 18.41 9.10
C PHE A 782 -25.16 17.35 8.25
N ALA A 783 -23.91 17.56 7.86
CA ALA A 783 -23.15 16.61 7.04
C ALA A 783 -23.00 15.25 7.73
N ARG A 784 -22.60 15.25 9.02
CA ARG A 784 -22.51 14.05 9.85
C ARG A 784 -23.81 13.24 9.87
N ASP A 785 -24.93 13.91 10.08
CA ASP A 785 -26.22 13.23 10.26
C ASP A 785 -26.77 12.75 8.91
N VAL A 786 -26.58 13.52 7.81
CA VAL A 786 -26.91 13.06 6.44
C VAL A 786 -26.05 11.87 6.04
N PHE A 787 -24.75 11.88 6.35
CA PHE A 787 -23.87 10.73 6.06
C PHE A 787 -24.38 9.45 6.76
N ARG A 788 -24.79 9.54 8.02
CA ARG A 788 -25.41 8.43 8.74
C ARG A 788 -26.70 7.95 8.08
N ASP A 789 -27.52 8.86 7.57
CA ASP A 789 -28.71 8.50 6.80
C ASP A 789 -28.34 7.75 5.51
N LEU A 790 -27.30 8.18 4.78
CA LEU A 790 -26.81 7.51 3.57
C LEU A 790 -26.30 6.10 3.85
N LEU A 791 -25.53 5.92 4.92
CA LEU A 791 -25.08 4.59 5.37
C LEU A 791 -26.26 3.69 5.74
N ALA A 792 -27.26 4.23 6.45
CA ALA A 792 -28.46 3.50 6.82
C ALA A 792 -29.31 3.11 5.58
N ILE A 793 -29.36 3.95 4.56
CA ILE A 793 -30.00 3.62 3.28
C ILE A 793 -29.27 2.46 2.61
N ARG A 794 -27.92 2.57 2.43
CA ARG A 794 -27.12 1.52 1.79
C ARG A 794 -27.23 0.19 2.54
N SER A 795 -27.14 0.19 3.85
CA SER A 795 -27.21 -1.01 4.67
C SER A 795 -28.59 -1.65 4.72
N SER A 796 -29.65 -0.87 4.49
CA SER A 796 -31.04 -1.32 4.60
C SER A 796 -31.44 -2.42 3.63
N SER A 797 -30.76 -2.51 2.47
CA SER A 797 -31.12 -3.48 1.42
C SER A 797 -29.90 -3.96 0.65
N SER A 798 -29.89 -5.24 0.29
CA SER A 798 -28.89 -5.83 -0.61
C SER A 798 -28.93 -5.24 -2.02
N LEU A 799 -29.97 -4.51 -2.39
CA LEU A 799 -30.09 -3.85 -3.71
C LEU A 799 -29.00 -2.80 -3.96
N PHE A 800 -28.49 -2.16 -2.92
CA PHE A 800 -27.34 -1.24 -3.01
C PHE A 800 -25.98 -1.97 -3.07
N ARG A 801 -25.99 -3.30 -3.06
CA ARG A 801 -24.81 -4.18 -2.93
C ARG A 801 -25.02 -5.46 -3.72
N LEU A 802 -25.45 -5.34 -4.96
CA LEU A 802 -25.69 -6.49 -5.85
C LEU A 802 -24.42 -7.33 -6.01
N ARG A 803 -24.58 -8.65 -6.08
CA ARG A 803 -23.46 -9.60 -5.94
C ARG A 803 -22.71 -9.86 -7.23
N SER A 804 -23.38 -9.71 -8.37
CA SER A 804 -22.82 -10.05 -9.66
C SER A 804 -23.14 -9.02 -10.73
N ALA A 805 -22.37 -9.04 -11.81
CA ALA A 805 -22.64 -8.28 -13.01
C ALA A 805 -24.04 -8.59 -13.57
N ALA A 806 -24.43 -9.87 -13.60
CA ALA A 806 -25.73 -10.31 -14.04
C ALA A 806 -26.88 -9.74 -13.18
N ASP A 807 -26.70 -9.64 -11.86
CA ASP A 807 -27.67 -9.00 -10.96
C ASP A 807 -27.82 -7.52 -11.29
N ILE A 808 -26.72 -6.80 -11.57
CA ILE A 808 -26.73 -5.39 -11.94
C ILE A 808 -27.44 -5.20 -13.28
N GLU A 809 -27.13 -6.00 -14.29
CA GLU A 809 -27.73 -5.94 -15.60
C GLU A 809 -29.23 -6.22 -15.56
N GLN A 810 -29.67 -7.13 -14.70
CA GLN A 810 -31.06 -7.49 -14.55
C GLN A 810 -31.86 -6.44 -13.77
N ARG A 811 -31.29 -5.86 -12.71
CA ARG A 811 -32.02 -5.14 -11.66
C ARG A 811 -31.83 -3.64 -11.66
N LEU A 812 -30.67 -3.14 -12.10
CA LEU A 812 -30.41 -1.70 -12.17
C LEU A 812 -30.87 -1.14 -13.52
N ARG A 813 -31.65 -0.06 -13.49
CA ARG A 813 -32.06 0.71 -14.68
C ARG A 813 -31.87 2.17 -14.41
N PHE A 814 -31.20 2.85 -15.33
CA PHE A 814 -31.15 4.31 -15.32
C PHE A 814 -32.27 4.85 -16.17
N TYR A 815 -32.95 5.82 -15.62
CA TYR A 815 -33.91 6.68 -16.29
C TYR A 815 -33.27 8.05 -16.50
N ASN A 816 -33.98 8.96 -17.20
CA ASN A 816 -33.44 10.30 -17.48
C ASN A 816 -32.06 10.21 -18.15
N THR A 817 -31.99 9.48 -19.28
CA THR A 817 -30.78 9.22 -20.06
C THR A 817 -30.94 9.74 -21.47
N GLY A 818 -29.91 9.67 -22.30
CA GLY A 818 -29.94 10.09 -23.70
C GLY A 818 -29.89 11.62 -23.87
N PRO A 819 -30.10 12.14 -25.11
CA PRO A 819 -29.89 13.55 -25.42
C PRO A 819 -30.93 14.50 -24.81
N GLY A 820 -32.10 14.00 -24.44
CA GLY A 820 -33.18 14.78 -23.86
C GLY A 820 -33.23 14.76 -22.32
N GLN A 821 -32.20 14.23 -21.66
CA GLN A 821 -32.17 14.15 -20.20
C GLN A 821 -32.11 15.53 -19.53
N VAL A 822 -32.57 15.63 -18.28
CA VAL A 822 -32.26 16.71 -17.37
C VAL A 822 -30.82 16.45 -16.86
N PRO A 823 -29.81 17.20 -17.32
CA PRO A 823 -28.42 16.79 -17.19
C PRO A 823 -27.91 16.78 -15.74
N THR A 824 -28.53 17.55 -14.85
CA THR A 824 -28.17 17.68 -13.44
C THR A 824 -28.85 16.65 -12.52
N VAL A 825 -29.65 15.73 -13.07
CA VAL A 825 -30.38 14.73 -12.28
C VAL A 825 -30.02 13.31 -12.72
N ILE A 826 -29.48 12.53 -11.82
CA ILE A 826 -29.40 11.08 -11.98
C ILE A 826 -30.67 10.46 -11.44
N ALA A 827 -31.29 9.58 -12.19
CA ALA A 827 -32.47 8.81 -11.80
C ALA A 827 -32.24 7.34 -12.05
N ALA A 828 -32.42 6.51 -11.04
CA ALA A 828 -32.21 5.07 -11.14
C ALA A 828 -33.28 4.28 -10.38
N HIS A 829 -33.49 3.06 -10.85
CA HIS A 829 -34.38 2.07 -10.25
C HIS A 829 -33.65 0.77 -10.01
N LEU A 830 -33.93 0.15 -8.87
CA LEU A 830 -33.45 -1.17 -8.49
C LEU A 830 -34.66 -2.08 -8.25
N ASP A 831 -34.74 -3.17 -9.03
CA ASP A 831 -35.80 -4.20 -8.91
C ASP A 831 -35.42 -5.20 -7.83
N GLY A 832 -36.17 -5.22 -6.74
CA GLY A 832 -35.93 -6.11 -5.61
C GLY A 832 -36.69 -7.44 -5.71
N LYS A 833 -37.56 -7.64 -6.71
CA LYS A 833 -38.39 -8.81 -6.80
C LYS A 833 -37.58 -10.10 -6.84
N GLY A 834 -37.77 -10.93 -5.81
CA GLY A 834 -37.10 -12.22 -5.68
C GLY A 834 -35.59 -12.16 -5.42
N TYR A 835 -35.03 -11.00 -5.10
CA TYR A 835 -33.59 -10.89 -4.77
C TYR A 835 -33.34 -11.16 -3.28
N PRO A 836 -32.36 -12.00 -2.93
CA PRO A 836 -32.05 -12.31 -1.53
C PRO A 836 -31.61 -11.08 -0.74
N GLY A 837 -32.26 -10.82 0.39
CA GLY A 837 -31.96 -9.66 1.25
C GLY A 837 -32.49 -8.31 0.74
N ALA A 838 -33.25 -8.27 -0.34
CA ALA A 838 -33.99 -7.08 -0.75
C ALA A 838 -35.06 -6.77 0.28
N ALA A 839 -34.93 -5.65 0.99
CA ALA A 839 -35.92 -5.21 1.97
C ALA A 839 -37.12 -4.54 1.31
N PHE A 840 -37.00 -4.20 0.03
CA PHE A 840 -38.00 -3.48 -0.77
C PHE A 840 -38.22 -4.18 -2.11
N GLY A 841 -39.47 -4.16 -2.61
CA GLY A 841 -39.77 -4.67 -3.95
C GLY A 841 -39.22 -3.76 -5.06
N ASP A 842 -39.26 -2.49 -4.85
CA ASP A 842 -38.74 -1.47 -5.76
C ASP A 842 -38.02 -0.38 -4.97
N VAL A 843 -36.91 0.09 -5.51
CA VAL A 843 -36.18 1.27 -5.01
C VAL A 843 -35.98 2.22 -6.19
N CYS A 844 -36.40 3.47 -6.06
CA CYS A 844 -36.01 4.55 -6.95
C CYS A 844 -35.14 5.53 -6.20
N TYR A 845 -33.96 5.85 -6.74
CA TYR A 845 -33.13 6.90 -6.17
C TYR A 845 -32.84 7.99 -7.20
N PHE A 846 -32.73 9.22 -6.69
CA PHE A 846 -32.46 10.41 -7.48
C PHE A 846 -31.36 11.23 -6.83
N ILE A 847 -30.48 11.80 -7.62
CA ILE A 847 -29.42 12.70 -7.19
C ILE A 847 -29.55 13.96 -8.04
N ASN A 848 -30.02 15.04 -7.43
CA ASN A 848 -30.14 16.36 -8.06
C ASN A 848 -28.98 17.25 -7.57
N VAL A 849 -28.04 17.53 -8.45
CA VAL A 849 -26.88 18.38 -8.15
C VAL A 849 -27.16 19.87 -8.35
N ASP A 850 -28.26 20.21 -9.02
CA ASP A 850 -28.65 21.58 -9.34
C ASP A 850 -29.07 22.40 -8.09
N LYS A 851 -28.92 23.69 -8.18
CA LYS A 851 -29.41 24.65 -7.18
C LYS A 851 -30.91 24.89 -7.24
N VAL A 852 -31.61 24.28 -8.21
CA VAL A 852 -33.08 24.33 -8.36
C VAL A 852 -33.71 22.93 -8.25
N ALA A 853 -34.95 22.87 -7.86
CA ALA A 853 -35.70 21.63 -7.83
C ALA A 853 -36.05 21.17 -9.26
N HIS A 854 -36.11 19.86 -9.48
CA HIS A 854 -36.52 19.26 -10.75
C HIS A 854 -37.62 18.23 -10.55
N THR A 855 -38.37 17.97 -11.64
CA THR A 855 -39.34 16.88 -11.70
C THR A 855 -38.94 15.89 -12.78
N ILE A 856 -39.00 14.61 -12.45
CA ILE A 856 -38.70 13.51 -13.38
C ILE A 856 -39.92 12.61 -13.47
N ALA A 857 -40.49 12.51 -14.67
CA ALA A 857 -41.57 11.60 -14.95
C ALA A 857 -41.00 10.25 -15.44
N ILE A 858 -41.46 9.16 -14.83
CA ILE A 858 -41.05 7.78 -15.18
C ILE A 858 -42.30 6.96 -15.38
N ASP A 859 -42.75 6.81 -16.64
CA ASP A 859 -44.00 6.12 -16.96
C ASP A 859 -44.05 4.69 -16.43
N ALA A 860 -42.91 4.00 -16.42
CA ALA A 860 -42.80 2.64 -15.88
C ALA A 860 -43.04 2.55 -14.37
N GLN A 861 -43.06 3.70 -13.68
CA GLN A 861 -43.28 3.77 -12.24
C GLN A 861 -44.67 4.32 -11.86
N LYS A 862 -45.57 4.57 -12.85
CA LYS A 862 -46.97 4.93 -12.59
C LYS A 862 -47.71 3.83 -11.81
N ALA A 863 -48.66 4.22 -11.00
CA ALA A 863 -49.50 3.36 -10.17
C ALA A 863 -48.73 2.59 -9.08
N LYS A 864 -47.46 2.86 -8.88
CA LYS A 864 -46.67 2.33 -7.76
C LYS A 864 -47.03 3.05 -6.45
N ARG A 865 -46.65 2.46 -5.30
CA ARG A 865 -46.92 3.02 -3.96
C ARG A 865 -45.65 3.44 -3.26
N TYR A 866 -44.82 4.22 -3.96
CA TYR A 866 -43.59 4.70 -3.38
C TYR A 866 -43.82 5.63 -2.20
N ARG A 867 -42.97 5.46 -1.19
CA ARG A 867 -42.78 6.37 -0.07
C ARG A 867 -41.33 6.76 0.05
N LEU A 868 -41.05 7.91 0.61
CA LEU A 868 -39.68 8.30 0.92
C LEU A 868 -39.06 7.28 1.88
N HIS A 869 -37.79 6.93 1.65
CA HIS A 869 -37.07 5.97 2.49
C HIS A 869 -37.02 6.47 3.94
N PRO A 870 -37.32 5.62 4.96
CA PRO A 870 -37.46 6.08 6.35
C PRO A 870 -36.16 6.55 7.01
N ALA A 871 -35.00 6.28 6.40
CA ALA A 871 -33.73 6.79 6.85
C ALA A 871 -33.47 8.27 6.49
N HIS A 872 -34.25 8.87 5.60
CA HIS A 872 -34.16 10.32 5.35
C HIS A 872 -34.70 11.12 6.56
N ARG A 873 -33.84 11.35 7.54
CA ARG A 873 -34.19 12.01 8.81
C ARG A 873 -33.56 13.39 8.95
N ALA A 874 -32.28 13.50 8.57
CA ALA A 874 -31.47 14.69 8.85
C ALA A 874 -31.73 15.84 7.89
N ASP A 875 -32.01 15.56 6.60
CA ASP A 875 -32.16 16.60 5.59
C ASP A 875 -33.64 17.02 5.41
N PRO A 876 -34.03 18.26 5.83
CA PRO A 876 -35.36 18.76 5.59
C PRO A 876 -35.75 18.91 4.10
N ARG A 877 -34.77 19.24 3.22
CA ARG A 877 -35.03 19.31 1.77
C ARG A 877 -35.33 17.90 1.22
N ALA A 878 -34.52 16.88 1.55
CA ALA A 878 -34.79 15.50 1.12
C ALA A 878 -36.17 15.01 1.58
N ARG A 879 -36.59 15.40 2.81
CA ARG A 879 -37.92 15.07 3.33
C ARG A 879 -39.09 15.75 2.60
N SER A 880 -38.81 16.83 1.84
CA SER A 880 -39.84 17.49 1.02
C SER A 880 -39.99 16.90 -0.38
N ALA A 881 -39.20 15.88 -0.71
CA ALA A 881 -39.36 15.17 -1.98
C ALA A 881 -40.71 14.44 -2.05
N MET A 882 -41.32 14.45 -3.21
CA MET A 882 -42.68 13.88 -3.43
C MET A 882 -42.70 12.93 -4.61
N TYR A 883 -43.61 11.99 -4.57
CA TYR A 883 -43.98 11.13 -5.66
C TYR A 883 -45.49 11.17 -5.91
N ASP A 884 -45.86 11.40 -7.16
CA ASP A 884 -47.29 11.32 -7.61
C ASP A 884 -47.49 10.00 -8.32
N SER A 885 -48.29 9.11 -7.75
CA SER A 885 -48.56 7.79 -8.30
C SER A 885 -49.45 7.84 -9.56
N ALA A 886 -50.26 8.84 -9.76
CA ALA A 886 -51.10 8.94 -10.92
C ALA A 886 -50.29 9.28 -12.19
N THR A 887 -49.30 10.12 -12.05
CA THR A 887 -48.48 10.59 -13.16
C THR A 887 -47.11 9.91 -13.27
N GLY A 888 -46.63 9.26 -12.18
CA GLY A 888 -45.30 8.69 -12.11
C GLY A 888 -44.20 9.76 -11.98
N VAL A 889 -44.57 10.96 -11.52
CA VAL A 889 -43.66 12.10 -11.38
C VAL A 889 -43.05 12.10 -10.01
N PHE A 890 -41.72 12.25 -9.97
CA PHE A 890 -40.95 12.49 -8.77
C PHE A 890 -40.50 13.95 -8.72
N SER A 891 -40.70 14.62 -7.60
CA SER A 891 -40.21 15.97 -7.36
C SER A 891 -38.98 15.93 -6.47
N ILE A 892 -37.84 16.36 -7.02
CA ILE A 892 -36.53 16.25 -6.40
C ILE A 892 -36.03 17.64 -6.00
N PRO A 893 -35.90 17.95 -4.72
CA PRO A 893 -35.41 19.26 -4.27
C PRO A 893 -33.99 19.56 -4.73
N ALA A 894 -33.62 20.84 -4.68
CA ALA A 894 -32.28 21.32 -5.04
C ALA A 894 -31.19 20.73 -4.14
N ARG A 895 -30.05 20.33 -4.74
CA ARG A 895 -28.86 19.81 -4.03
C ARG A 895 -29.22 18.70 -3.01
N THR A 896 -29.96 17.69 -3.48
CA THR A 896 -30.38 16.55 -2.66
C THR A 896 -30.18 15.21 -3.35
N ALA A 897 -29.89 14.21 -2.56
CA ALA A 897 -30.02 12.80 -2.94
C ALA A 897 -31.20 12.20 -2.17
N VAL A 898 -32.15 11.59 -2.89
CA VAL A 898 -33.37 11.04 -2.30
C VAL A 898 -33.64 9.63 -2.79
N VAL A 899 -34.21 8.82 -1.91
CA VAL A 899 -34.54 7.42 -2.18
C VAL A 899 -36.02 7.19 -1.86
N PHE A 900 -36.74 6.64 -2.80
CA PHE A 900 -38.12 6.18 -2.64
C PHE A 900 -38.16 4.66 -2.68
N VAL A 901 -38.99 4.06 -1.83
CA VAL A 901 -39.09 2.60 -1.66
C VAL A 901 -40.52 2.14 -1.66
N GLN A 902 -40.75 0.92 -2.17
CA GLN A 902 -42.03 0.22 -2.17
C GLN A 902 -41.88 -1.20 -1.67
#